data_d00b9b21006022096ce48c2e7e95feb9
#
_entry.id   d00b9b21006022096ce48c2e7e95feb9
#
_cell.length_a   1.000
_cell.length_b   1.000
_cell.length_c   1.000
_cell.angle_alpha   90.00
_cell.angle_beta   90.00
_cell.angle_gamma   90.00
#
_symmetry.space_group_name_H-M   'P 1'
#
loop_
_entity.id
_entity.type
_entity.pdbx_description
1 polymer ?
#
loop_
_entity_poly.entity_id
_entity_poly.type
_entity_poly.pdbx_seq_one_letter_code
_entity_poly.pdbx_strand_id
1 'polypeptide(L)'
;MSKKPYYITTPIYYPSGNPHIGHCYTTVACDSIARYRRMQGYDVIFLTGTDEHGLKIEQKAAAKGITPKEYVDEIVKTFKALWEKMHVSYDRYIRTTDDYHIETVQKIFKRLYDLGYIYKGEYKGKYCTPCESFWTESQLDENGCCPECHREVVEAKEEAYFMKMAPFAERIEKLLLETDYLQPKTRAVELVNNFIKPGLEDLCVSRTSFTWGIPVTFDPKHVIYVWVDALSNYISALGYENNAYHDFDKYWPADVHMVAKDIMRFHAIIWPAMLMALDLPLPKHLAVHGWITFNGQKMSKSLGNVVDPFLLADRYGADAIRYHILREMALGADSSFSNEIMINRINSDLANGLGNLVSRTVAMVDKYFGGTLPTERQSGEFDEELIAAATGLTAKLEGLLDQTQLNHMLAEIFQVVSRANKYIDETAPWILAREEANRTRLATVLYNLLETIRIITVPLSAFMPETMPKIWEQIGASEADVAYSTAAVFGTLPANVTVHKGDIIFPRIDVEKEIDELNQLILAAQPKEEPQEPEFTLQPLAEEIDIDTFGKTDLRVAKVLECEKVKKSKKLLKLQLDDGMGGRQVVSGIAPWYKPEDLIGKKIVLVANLKPAKLCGVESCGMICAADMPNGDVKVIFPDESLPVGSKIR
;
A
#
# COMPACT_ATOMS: atom_id res chain seq x y z
N MET A 1 -3.59 -3.27 -40.94
CA MET A 1 -2.42 -3.80 -40.20
C MET A 1 -2.91 -4.35 -38.88
N SER A 2 -2.40 -5.51 -38.41
CA SER A 2 -2.70 -6.00 -37.08
C SER A 2 -2.17 -4.99 -36.03
N LYS A 3 -2.95 -4.71 -34.97
CA LYS A 3 -2.51 -3.85 -33.89
C LYS A 3 -1.30 -4.49 -33.20
N LYS A 4 -0.33 -3.67 -32.74
CA LYS A 4 0.84 -4.13 -31.98
C LYS A 4 0.40 -4.58 -30.60
N PRO A 5 0.73 -5.80 -30.13
CA PRO A 5 0.37 -6.26 -28.81
C PRO A 5 1.13 -5.48 -27.73
N TYR A 6 0.48 -5.31 -26.59
CA TYR A 6 1.04 -4.71 -25.38
C TYR A 6 0.47 -5.40 -24.15
N TYR A 7 1.34 -5.90 -23.27
CA TYR A 7 0.95 -6.60 -22.06
C TYR A 7 1.48 -5.90 -20.82
N ILE A 8 0.56 -5.45 -19.96
CA ILE A 8 0.87 -4.77 -18.69
C ILE A 8 0.20 -5.47 -17.54
N THR A 9 0.90 -5.56 -16.40
CA THR A 9 0.38 -6.22 -15.21
C THR A 9 0.62 -5.41 -13.94
N THR A 10 -0.34 -5.48 -12.99
CA THR A 10 -0.06 -5.23 -11.58
C THR A 10 0.59 -6.48 -10.95
N PRO A 11 1.10 -6.43 -9.70
CA PRO A 11 1.20 -7.65 -8.91
C PRO A 11 -0.21 -8.17 -8.62
N ILE A 12 -0.33 -9.46 -8.32
CA ILE A 12 -1.56 -9.98 -7.72
C ILE A 12 -1.56 -9.68 -6.23
N TYR A 13 -2.71 -9.21 -5.72
CA TYR A 13 -2.81 -8.67 -4.37
C TYR A 13 -3.15 -9.75 -3.34
N TYR A 14 -2.45 -9.74 -2.22
CA TYR A 14 -2.69 -10.69 -1.13
C TYR A 14 -3.97 -10.31 -0.35
N PRO A 15 -5.07 -11.09 -0.44
CA PRO A 15 -6.39 -10.71 0.08
C PRO A 15 -6.50 -10.96 1.60
N SER A 16 -5.52 -10.52 2.36
CA SER A 16 -5.53 -10.64 3.82
C SER A 16 -6.41 -9.58 4.51
N GLY A 17 -7.11 -8.76 3.76
CA GLY A 17 -8.04 -7.72 4.21
C GLY A 17 -8.44 -6.79 3.08
N ASN A 18 -9.32 -5.81 3.37
CA ASN A 18 -9.80 -4.86 2.37
C ASN A 18 -8.67 -4.11 1.68
N PRO A 19 -8.83 -3.78 0.38
CA PRO A 19 -7.87 -2.96 -0.35
C PRO A 19 -7.78 -1.55 0.24
N HIS A 20 -6.64 -0.88 0.01
CA HIS A 20 -6.34 0.46 0.48
C HIS A 20 -5.70 1.30 -0.64
N ILE A 21 -5.42 2.58 -0.37
CA ILE A 21 -4.90 3.53 -1.37
C ILE A 21 -3.61 3.06 -2.07
N GLY A 22 -2.76 2.27 -1.39
CA GLY A 22 -1.56 1.69 -1.99
C GLY A 22 -1.87 0.72 -3.13
N HIS A 23 -2.92 -0.12 -3.00
CA HIS A 23 -3.39 -0.98 -4.08
C HIS A 23 -3.95 -0.15 -5.24
N CYS A 24 -4.67 0.96 -4.92
CA CYS A 24 -5.18 1.88 -5.93
C CYS A 24 -4.05 2.49 -6.76
N TYR A 25 -2.95 2.92 -6.14
CA TYR A 25 -1.85 3.54 -6.87
C TYR A 25 -1.32 2.64 -7.98
N THR A 26 -0.90 1.41 -7.64
CA THR A 26 -0.37 0.46 -8.62
C THR A 26 -1.37 0.17 -9.74
N THR A 27 -2.63 -0.09 -9.36
CA THR A 27 -3.67 -0.48 -10.32
C THR A 27 -4.07 0.68 -11.24
N VAL A 28 -4.24 1.88 -10.70
CA VAL A 28 -4.59 3.09 -11.48
C VAL A 28 -3.43 3.51 -12.37
N ALA A 29 -2.18 3.33 -11.93
CA ALA A 29 -1.01 3.59 -12.78
C ALA A 29 -0.98 2.65 -13.99
N CYS A 30 -1.17 1.33 -13.79
CA CYS A 30 -1.28 0.37 -14.88
C CYS A 30 -2.47 0.66 -15.79
N ASP A 31 -3.63 1.00 -15.22
CA ASP A 31 -4.83 1.35 -15.98
C ASP A 31 -4.60 2.57 -16.88
N SER A 32 -3.94 3.61 -16.34
CA SER A 32 -3.66 4.82 -17.11
C SER A 32 -2.69 4.55 -18.28
N ILE A 33 -1.68 3.71 -18.07
CA ILE A 33 -0.79 3.26 -19.15
C ILE A 33 -1.57 2.43 -20.17
N ALA A 34 -2.38 1.47 -19.72
CA ALA A 34 -3.19 0.62 -20.61
C ALA A 34 -4.15 1.46 -21.47
N ARG A 35 -4.87 2.41 -20.88
CA ARG A 35 -5.74 3.35 -21.60
C ARG A 35 -4.98 4.18 -22.62
N TYR A 36 -3.83 4.73 -22.22
CA TYR A 36 -3.01 5.53 -23.11
C TYR A 36 -2.52 4.70 -24.31
N ARG A 37 -2.03 3.48 -24.09
CA ARG A 37 -1.60 2.57 -25.17
C ARG A 37 -2.76 2.16 -26.08
N ARG A 38 -3.97 1.94 -25.53
CA ARG A 38 -5.17 1.69 -26.36
C ARG A 38 -5.50 2.88 -27.25
N MET A 39 -5.39 4.12 -26.74
CA MET A 39 -5.57 5.34 -27.56
C MET A 39 -4.54 5.42 -28.69
N GLN A 40 -3.29 5.01 -28.44
CA GLN A 40 -2.25 4.90 -29.47
C GLN A 40 -2.49 3.77 -30.47
N GLY A 41 -3.55 2.97 -30.31
CA GLY A 41 -3.92 1.89 -31.22
C GLY A 41 -3.26 0.54 -30.93
N TYR A 42 -2.62 0.35 -29.78
CA TYR A 42 -2.12 -0.96 -29.37
C TYR A 42 -3.27 -1.92 -29.04
N ASP A 43 -2.98 -3.22 -29.18
CA ASP A 43 -3.83 -4.31 -28.70
C ASP A 43 -3.35 -4.69 -27.29
N VAL A 44 -4.05 -4.18 -26.28
CA VAL A 44 -3.58 -4.20 -24.88
C VAL A 44 -4.27 -5.30 -24.11
N ILE A 45 -3.51 -6.11 -23.38
CA ILE A 45 -3.99 -6.90 -22.24
C ILE A 45 -3.47 -6.25 -20.94
N PHE A 46 -4.39 -5.89 -20.06
CA PHE A 46 -4.11 -5.46 -18.70
C PHE A 46 -4.57 -6.54 -17.71
N LEU A 47 -3.60 -7.15 -17.00
CA LEU A 47 -3.80 -8.19 -16.00
C LEU A 47 -3.69 -7.61 -14.59
N THR A 48 -4.63 -7.96 -13.73
CA THR A 48 -4.57 -7.81 -12.27
C THR A 48 -5.15 -9.06 -11.61
N GLY A 49 -5.11 -9.18 -10.29
CA GLY A 49 -5.66 -10.36 -9.62
C GLY A 49 -5.36 -10.44 -8.13
N THR A 50 -5.58 -11.62 -7.56
CA THR A 50 -5.37 -11.92 -6.14
C THR A 50 -4.52 -13.17 -5.94
N ASP A 51 -3.55 -13.06 -5.00
CA ASP A 51 -2.74 -14.15 -4.48
C ASP A 51 -3.42 -14.71 -3.22
N GLU A 52 -4.04 -15.87 -3.34
CA GLU A 52 -5.05 -16.35 -2.40
C GLU A 52 -4.58 -17.48 -1.49
N HIS A 53 -3.37 -18.00 -1.67
CA HIS A 53 -2.82 -19.10 -0.90
C HIS A 53 -1.96 -18.64 0.28
N GLY A 54 -1.62 -19.57 1.19
CA GLY A 54 -0.66 -19.37 2.28
C GLY A 54 -1.25 -19.41 3.68
N LEU A 55 -0.35 -19.57 4.65
CA LEU A 55 -0.67 -19.78 6.06
C LEU A 55 -1.52 -18.65 6.67
N LYS A 56 -1.24 -17.40 6.30
CA LYS A 56 -1.96 -16.24 6.85
C LYS A 56 -3.44 -16.20 6.45
N ILE A 57 -3.78 -16.66 5.24
CA ILE A 57 -5.17 -16.80 4.81
C ILE A 57 -5.85 -17.93 5.58
N GLU A 58 -5.17 -19.10 5.70
CA GLU A 58 -5.67 -20.25 6.47
C GLU A 58 -5.99 -19.84 7.92
N GLN A 59 -5.09 -19.13 8.59
CA GLN A 59 -5.27 -18.64 9.96
C GLN A 59 -6.43 -17.65 10.08
N LYS A 60 -6.57 -16.70 9.12
CA LYS A 60 -7.68 -15.73 9.16
C LYS A 60 -9.04 -16.36 8.89
N ALA A 61 -9.10 -17.34 8.01
CA ALA A 61 -10.31 -18.10 7.76
C ALA A 61 -10.71 -18.91 9.01
N ALA A 62 -9.74 -19.61 9.62
CA ALA A 62 -9.95 -20.36 10.87
C ALA A 62 -10.44 -19.45 12.02
N ALA A 63 -9.88 -18.26 12.17
CA ALA A 63 -10.33 -17.28 13.17
C ALA A 63 -11.77 -16.80 12.96
N LYS A 64 -12.27 -16.85 11.71
CA LYS A 64 -13.68 -16.56 11.38
C LYS A 64 -14.58 -17.80 11.37
N GLY A 65 -14.05 -19.01 11.55
CA GLY A 65 -14.80 -20.25 11.48
C GLY A 65 -15.32 -20.61 10.08
N ILE A 66 -14.66 -20.15 9.02
CA ILE A 66 -15.00 -20.40 7.61
C ILE A 66 -13.82 -21.04 6.88
N THR A 67 -14.07 -21.56 5.68
CA THR A 67 -12.99 -22.11 4.85
C THR A 67 -12.12 -21.00 4.26
N PRO A 68 -10.83 -21.26 3.94
CA PRO A 68 -9.98 -20.31 3.25
C PRO A 68 -10.58 -19.81 1.93
N LYS A 69 -11.25 -20.70 1.17
CA LYS A 69 -11.90 -20.34 -0.09
C LYS A 69 -13.04 -19.34 0.11
N GLU A 70 -13.91 -19.58 1.09
CA GLU A 70 -14.98 -18.64 1.43
C GLU A 70 -14.42 -17.28 1.87
N TYR A 71 -13.35 -17.30 2.67
CA TYR A 71 -12.70 -16.08 3.12
C TYR A 71 -12.19 -15.23 1.95
N VAL A 72 -11.44 -15.83 1.00
CA VAL A 72 -10.90 -15.08 -0.15
C VAL A 72 -12.00 -14.68 -1.12
N ASP A 73 -13.08 -15.47 -1.28
CA ASP A 73 -14.23 -15.12 -2.12
C ASP A 73 -14.93 -13.85 -1.63
N GLU A 74 -15.02 -13.63 -0.31
CA GLU A 74 -15.54 -12.39 0.26
C GLU A 74 -14.64 -11.20 -0.04
N ILE A 75 -13.33 -11.34 0.20
CA ILE A 75 -12.39 -10.23 0.04
C ILE A 75 -12.21 -9.86 -1.44
N VAL A 76 -12.18 -10.83 -2.36
CA VAL A 76 -12.09 -10.57 -3.80
C VAL A 76 -13.23 -9.69 -4.31
N LYS A 77 -14.44 -9.85 -3.76
CA LYS A 77 -15.57 -8.97 -4.11
C LYS A 77 -15.26 -7.50 -3.79
N THR A 78 -14.60 -7.24 -2.67
CA THR A 78 -14.23 -5.86 -2.29
C THR A 78 -13.15 -5.27 -3.21
N PHE A 79 -12.18 -6.09 -3.66
CA PHE A 79 -11.21 -5.65 -4.67
C PHE A 79 -11.88 -5.30 -6.00
N LYS A 80 -12.74 -6.18 -6.51
CA LYS A 80 -13.46 -5.93 -7.77
C LYS A 80 -14.36 -4.71 -7.69
N ALA A 81 -15.10 -4.53 -6.57
CA ALA A 81 -15.92 -3.35 -6.35
C ALA A 81 -15.09 -2.05 -6.31
N LEU A 82 -13.88 -2.10 -5.72
CA LEU A 82 -12.99 -0.95 -5.74
C LEU A 82 -12.48 -0.64 -7.16
N TRP A 83 -12.12 -1.66 -7.95
CA TRP A 83 -11.69 -1.44 -9.32
C TRP A 83 -12.80 -0.87 -10.19
N GLU A 84 -14.04 -1.32 -10.01
CA GLU A 84 -15.21 -0.74 -10.65
C GLU A 84 -15.40 0.73 -10.23
N LYS A 85 -15.37 1.03 -8.93
CA LYS A 85 -15.46 2.39 -8.38
C LYS A 85 -14.38 3.33 -8.91
N MET A 86 -13.16 2.81 -9.11
CA MET A 86 -12.01 3.56 -9.63
C MET A 86 -11.93 3.56 -11.16
N HIS A 87 -12.94 3.04 -11.86
CA HIS A 87 -12.99 2.92 -13.33
C HIS A 87 -11.80 2.18 -13.95
N VAL A 88 -11.30 1.14 -13.26
CA VAL A 88 -10.17 0.33 -13.75
C VAL A 88 -10.63 -0.57 -14.90
N SER A 89 -9.93 -0.52 -16.03
CA SER A 89 -10.28 -1.21 -17.28
C SER A 89 -9.44 -2.45 -17.54
N TYR A 90 -9.23 -3.28 -16.50
CA TYR A 90 -8.49 -4.55 -16.66
C TYR A 90 -9.24 -5.50 -17.62
N ASP A 91 -8.47 -6.26 -18.42
CA ASP A 91 -9.01 -7.27 -19.33
C ASP A 91 -9.13 -8.64 -18.65
N ARG A 92 -8.22 -8.91 -17.69
CA ARG A 92 -8.19 -10.17 -16.94
C ARG A 92 -7.97 -9.94 -15.46
N TYR A 93 -8.74 -10.69 -14.67
CA TYR A 93 -8.58 -10.76 -13.22
C TYR A 93 -8.28 -12.21 -12.86
N ILE A 94 -7.02 -12.52 -12.55
CA ILE A 94 -6.59 -13.86 -12.18
C ILE A 94 -6.72 -14.07 -10.67
N ARG A 95 -7.12 -15.28 -10.29
CA ARG A 95 -7.08 -15.77 -8.92
C ARG A 95 -6.13 -16.97 -8.86
N THR A 96 -5.25 -17.04 -7.86
CA THR A 96 -4.37 -18.22 -7.75
C THR A 96 -5.14 -19.50 -7.42
N THR A 97 -6.41 -19.36 -6.99
CA THR A 97 -7.36 -20.48 -6.82
C THR A 97 -8.10 -20.90 -8.09
N ASP A 98 -7.84 -20.27 -9.25
CA ASP A 98 -8.42 -20.70 -10.53
C ASP A 98 -7.78 -22.02 -11.01
N ASP A 99 -8.60 -22.99 -11.44
CA ASP A 99 -8.14 -24.34 -11.81
C ASP A 99 -7.04 -24.31 -12.88
N TYR A 100 -7.17 -23.47 -13.91
CA TYR A 100 -6.18 -23.35 -14.98
C TYR A 100 -4.82 -22.82 -14.46
N HIS A 101 -4.84 -21.96 -13.43
CA HIS A 101 -3.63 -21.47 -12.80
C HIS A 101 -2.96 -22.56 -11.98
N ILE A 102 -3.72 -23.28 -11.17
CA ILE A 102 -3.25 -24.43 -10.38
C ILE A 102 -2.58 -25.46 -11.29
N GLU A 103 -3.24 -25.81 -12.41
CA GLU A 103 -2.68 -26.74 -13.42
C GLU A 103 -1.34 -26.25 -13.98
N THR A 104 -1.27 -24.97 -14.35
CA THR A 104 -0.04 -24.36 -14.87
C THR A 104 1.10 -24.41 -13.85
N VAL A 105 0.84 -24.00 -12.61
CA VAL A 105 1.85 -23.98 -11.54
C VAL A 105 2.39 -25.37 -11.26
N GLN A 106 1.51 -26.38 -11.22
CA GLN A 106 1.91 -27.77 -11.03
C GLN A 106 2.81 -28.27 -12.17
N LYS A 107 2.50 -27.92 -13.42
CA LYS A 107 3.32 -28.27 -14.60
C LYS A 107 4.67 -27.54 -14.57
N ILE A 108 4.70 -26.27 -14.22
CA ILE A 108 5.94 -25.48 -14.06
C ILE A 108 6.83 -26.12 -13.00
N PHE A 109 6.29 -26.41 -11.80
CA PHE A 109 7.05 -27.02 -10.72
C PHE A 109 7.63 -28.40 -11.13
N LYS A 110 6.80 -29.22 -11.75
CA LYS A 110 7.22 -30.54 -12.26
C LYS A 110 8.33 -30.42 -13.31
N ARG A 111 8.19 -29.49 -14.28
CA ARG A 111 9.18 -29.24 -15.32
C ARG A 111 10.52 -28.78 -14.76
N LEU A 112 10.50 -27.85 -13.79
CA LEU A 112 11.71 -27.40 -13.10
C LEU A 112 12.39 -28.52 -12.31
N TYR A 113 11.61 -29.42 -11.71
CA TYR A 113 12.11 -30.61 -11.04
C TYR A 113 12.76 -31.59 -12.03
N ASP A 114 12.09 -31.90 -13.15
CA ASP A 114 12.59 -32.81 -14.19
C ASP A 114 13.88 -32.28 -14.86
N LEU A 115 14.00 -30.96 -14.99
CA LEU A 115 15.21 -30.29 -15.50
C LEU A 115 16.35 -30.24 -14.47
N GLY A 116 16.11 -30.68 -13.23
CA GLY A 116 17.10 -30.73 -12.15
C GLY A 116 17.39 -29.38 -11.52
N TYR A 117 16.58 -28.34 -11.78
CA TYR A 117 16.66 -27.06 -11.09
C TYR A 117 15.98 -27.08 -9.71
N ILE A 118 15.02 -27.98 -9.49
CA ILE A 118 14.42 -28.22 -8.18
C ILE A 118 14.91 -29.56 -7.64
N TYR A 119 15.24 -29.60 -6.36
CA TYR A 119 15.67 -30.82 -5.65
C TYR A 119 15.10 -30.84 -4.23
N LYS A 120 15.03 -32.02 -3.60
CA LYS A 120 14.54 -32.23 -2.26
C LYS A 120 15.67 -32.16 -1.23
N GLY A 121 15.45 -31.43 -0.13
CA GLY A 121 16.42 -31.25 0.93
C GLY A 121 15.75 -30.97 2.28
N GLU A 122 16.57 -30.69 3.32
CA GLU A 122 16.07 -30.21 4.62
C GLU A 122 16.39 -28.72 4.77
N TYR A 123 15.40 -27.95 5.18
CA TYR A 123 15.58 -26.56 5.56
C TYR A 123 15.73 -26.44 7.09
N LYS A 124 16.73 -25.67 7.51
CA LYS A 124 16.90 -25.20 8.88
C LYS A 124 17.16 -23.71 8.84
N GLY A 125 16.28 -22.91 9.40
CA GLY A 125 16.45 -21.46 9.36
C GLY A 125 15.41 -20.72 10.18
N LYS A 126 15.50 -19.38 10.14
CA LYS A 126 14.61 -18.48 10.84
C LYS A 126 13.44 -18.13 9.92
N TYR A 127 12.23 -18.48 10.31
CA TYR A 127 11.02 -18.25 9.53
C TYR A 127 10.23 -17.05 10.07
N CYS A 128 9.93 -16.12 9.20
CA CYS A 128 9.03 -15.02 9.49
C CYS A 128 7.61 -15.37 9.03
N THR A 129 6.70 -15.66 9.95
CA THR A 129 5.30 -15.99 9.64
C THR A 129 4.56 -14.85 8.93
N PRO A 130 4.73 -13.55 9.30
CA PRO A 130 4.04 -12.47 8.63
C PRO A 130 4.47 -12.21 7.18
N CYS A 131 5.75 -12.46 6.84
CA CYS A 131 6.30 -12.28 5.49
C CYS A 131 6.33 -13.59 4.70
N GLU A 132 5.98 -14.72 5.34
CA GLU A 132 6.08 -16.06 4.78
C GLU A 132 7.47 -16.35 4.16
N SER A 133 8.51 -15.80 4.76
CA SER A 133 9.89 -15.84 4.26
C SER A 133 10.83 -16.45 5.26
N PHE A 134 11.75 -17.27 4.75
CA PHE A 134 12.89 -17.76 5.52
C PHE A 134 14.08 -16.81 5.40
N TRP A 135 14.85 -16.74 6.47
CA TRP A 135 16.04 -15.93 6.58
C TRP A 135 17.17 -16.75 7.19
N THR A 136 18.37 -16.56 6.69
CA THR A 136 19.56 -17.05 7.39
C THR A 136 19.86 -16.13 8.57
N GLU A 137 20.64 -16.61 9.55
CA GLU A 137 21.03 -15.77 10.69
C GLU A 137 21.77 -14.48 10.26
N SER A 138 22.53 -14.57 9.17
CA SER A 138 23.25 -13.42 8.61
C SER A 138 22.36 -12.38 7.90
N GLN A 139 21.14 -12.74 7.57
CA GLN A 139 20.18 -11.88 6.88
C GLN A 139 19.19 -11.19 7.84
N LEU A 140 19.15 -11.59 9.11
CA LEU A 140 18.34 -10.95 10.13
C LEU A 140 18.81 -9.52 10.38
N ASP A 141 17.91 -8.67 10.87
CA ASP A 141 18.26 -7.31 11.28
C ASP A 141 19.14 -7.32 12.55
N GLU A 142 19.60 -6.15 12.98
CA GLU A 142 20.46 -5.98 14.16
C GLU A 142 19.85 -6.48 15.49
N ASN A 143 18.51 -6.67 15.52
CA ASN A 143 17.79 -7.23 16.68
C ASN A 143 17.49 -8.73 16.52
N GLY A 144 17.98 -9.39 15.47
CA GLY A 144 17.69 -10.80 15.19
C GLY A 144 16.27 -11.03 14.64
N CYS A 145 15.61 -9.99 14.13
CA CYS A 145 14.26 -10.04 13.59
C CYS A 145 14.26 -10.07 12.05
N CYS A 146 13.10 -10.26 11.46
CA CYS A 146 12.91 -10.24 10.02
C CYS A 146 13.34 -8.89 9.41
N PRO A 147 14.23 -8.85 8.42
CA PRO A 147 14.74 -7.59 7.85
C PRO A 147 13.67 -6.79 7.07
N GLU A 148 12.55 -7.41 6.70
CA GLU A 148 11.48 -6.74 5.96
C GLU A 148 10.39 -6.15 6.85
N CYS A 149 9.99 -6.85 7.91
CA CYS A 149 8.88 -6.41 8.77
C CYS A 149 9.27 -6.18 10.22
N HIS A 150 10.54 -6.41 10.61
CA HIS A 150 11.13 -6.22 11.94
C HIS A 150 10.41 -6.99 13.07
N ARG A 151 9.73 -8.09 12.73
CA ARG A 151 9.07 -8.98 13.71
C ARG A 151 9.95 -10.18 14.03
N GLU A 152 9.70 -10.78 15.19
CA GLU A 152 10.38 -11.99 15.63
C GLU A 152 10.25 -13.11 14.60
N VAL A 153 11.32 -13.89 14.45
CA VAL A 153 11.38 -15.08 13.60
C VAL A 153 11.50 -16.33 14.48
N VAL A 154 10.91 -17.43 14.02
CA VAL A 154 10.96 -18.71 14.73
C VAL A 154 11.93 -19.66 14.05
N GLU A 155 12.59 -20.54 14.83
CA GLU A 155 13.36 -21.63 14.25
C GLU A 155 12.42 -22.64 13.60
N ALA A 156 12.68 -22.94 12.32
CA ALA A 156 11.94 -23.96 11.60
C ALA A 156 12.91 -24.98 10.99
N LYS A 157 12.57 -26.26 11.15
CA LYS A 157 13.24 -27.38 10.48
C LYS A 157 12.18 -28.16 9.72
N GLU A 158 12.32 -28.22 8.41
CA GLU A 158 11.30 -28.81 7.55
C GLU A 158 11.95 -29.49 6.35
N GLU A 159 11.43 -30.65 5.94
CA GLU A 159 11.73 -31.23 4.63
C GLU A 159 11.10 -30.34 3.57
N ALA A 160 11.85 -29.91 2.57
CA ALA A 160 11.37 -29.00 1.54
C ALA A 160 12.05 -29.25 0.20
N TYR A 161 11.44 -28.71 -0.85
CA TYR A 161 12.06 -28.60 -2.16
C TYR A 161 12.77 -27.24 -2.29
N PHE A 162 13.92 -27.26 -2.98
CA PHE A 162 14.76 -26.09 -3.20
C PHE A 162 14.98 -25.87 -4.69
N MET A 163 14.93 -24.60 -5.14
CA MET A 163 15.32 -24.20 -6.48
C MET A 163 16.75 -23.66 -6.45
N LYS A 164 17.60 -24.20 -7.32
CA LYS A 164 18.98 -23.74 -7.52
C LYS A 164 18.98 -22.33 -8.13
N MET A 165 19.56 -21.37 -7.43
CA MET A 165 19.62 -19.98 -7.86
C MET A 165 20.97 -19.58 -8.46
N ALA A 166 22.06 -20.19 -7.99
CA ALA A 166 23.42 -19.89 -8.43
C ALA A 166 23.63 -19.96 -9.97
N PRO A 167 23.02 -20.91 -10.74
CA PRO A 167 23.18 -20.96 -12.19
C PRO A 167 22.70 -19.72 -12.95
N PHE A 168 21.86 -18.90 -12.33
CA PHE A 168 21.24 -17.72 -12.95
C PHE A 168 21.89 -16.41 -12.52
N ALA A 169 22.76 -16.39 -11.50
CA ALA A 169 23.30 -15.20 -10.87
C ALA A 169 23.95 -14.22 -11.85
N GLU A 170 24.88 -14.69 -12.69
CA GLU A 170 25.57 -13.85 -13.68
C GLU A 170 24.60 -13.25 -14.73
N ARG A 171 23.63 -14.07 -15.19
CA ARG A 171 22.65 -13.61 -16.18
C ARG A 171 21.71 -12.57 -15.59
N ILE A 172 21.32 -12.71 -14.32
CA ILE A 172 20.49 -11.74 -13.59
C ILE A 172 21.28 -10.45 -13.32
N GLU A 173 22.56 -10.55 -12.93
CA GLU A 173 23.41 -9.37 -12.75
C GLU A 173 23.50 -8.54 -14.03
N LYS A 174 23.76 -9.18 -15.17
CA LYS A 174 23.77 -8.53 -16.50
C LYS A 174 22.42 -7.93 -16.85
N LEU A 175 21.33 -8.65 -16.62
CA LEU A 175 19.98 -8.14 -16.85
C LEU A 175 19.74 -6.84 -16.06
N LEU A 176 20.11 -6.80 -14.79
CA LEU A 176 19.89 -5.65 -13.91
C LEU A 176 20.80 -4.46 -14.23
N LEU A 177 22.08 -4.68 -14.53
CA LEU A 177 23.06 -3.61 -14.71
C LEU A 177 23.18 -3.11 -16.15
N GLU A 178 23.05 -3.99 -17.15
CA GLU A 178 23.35 -3.69 -18.54
C GLU A 178 22.12 -3.40 -19.40
N THR A 179 20.90 -3.64 -18.87
CA THR A 179 19.64 -3.39 -19.60
C THR A 179 18.75 -2.40 -18.87
N ASP A 180 17.67 -1.97 -19.52
CA ASP A 180 16.63 -1.10 -18.92
C ASP A 180 15.49 -1.92 -18.29
N TYR A 181 15.75 -3.19 -17.96
CA TYR A 181 14.76 -4.07 -17.36
C TYR A 181 14.16 -3.50 -16.06
N LEU A 182 15.01 -3.06 -15.12
CA LEU A 182 14.57 -2.52 -13.82
C LEU A 182 14.57 -0.99 -13.82
N GLN A 183 13.42 -0.42 -13.50
CA GLN A 183 13.22 1.03 -13.35
C GLN A 183 12.67 1.36 -11.96
N PRO A 184 13.28 2.32 -11.21
CA PRO A 184 14.47 3.10 -11.57
C PRO A 184 15.77 2.29 -11.45
N LYS A 185 16.76 2.62 -12.28
CA LYS A 185 18.01 1.88 -12.37
C LYS A 185 18.85 1.89 -11.08
N THR A 186 18.65 2.86 -10.20
CA THR A 186 19.29 2.92 -8.88
C THR A 186 19.02 1.68 -8.02
N ARG A 187 17.83 1.06 -8.16
CA ARG A 187 17.45 -0.15 -7.44
C ARG A 187 18.20 -1.40 -7.93
N ALA A 188 18.65 -1.42 -9.19
CA ALA A 188 19.44 -2.51 -9.74
C ALA A 188 20.77 -2.70 -8.99
N VAL A 189 21.48 -1.61 -8.74
CA VAL A 189 22.75 -1.61 -8.00
C VAL A 189 22.56 -2.09 -6.56
N GLU A 190 21.48 -1.66 -5.90
CA GLU A 190 21.13 -2.09 -4.56
C GLU A 190 20.91 -3.62 -4.51
N LEU A 191 20.09 -4.17 -5.41
CA LEU A 191 19.82 -5.61 -5.48
C LEU A 191 21.08 -6.43 -5.77
N VAL A 192 21.91 -5.98 -6.70
CA VAL A 192 23.15 -6.68 -7.05
C VAL A 192 24.10 -6.74 -5.87
N ASN A 193 24.29 -5.62 -5.18
CA ASN A 193 25.22 -5.57 -4.03
C ASN A 193 24.71 -6.38 -2.83
N ASN A 194 23.39 -6.35 -2.57
CA ASN A 194 22.82 -6.98 -1.38
C ASN A 194 22.54 -8.48 -1.54
N PHE A 195 22.24 -8.94 -2.76
CA PHE A 195 21.76 -10.30 -2.97
C PHE A 195 22.60 -11.13 -3.94
N ILE A 196 23.12 -10.52 -5.04
CA ILE A 196 23.82 -11.29 -6.07
C ILE A 196 25.31 -11.45 -5.75
N LYS A 197 26.01 -10.37 -5.40
CA LYS A 197 27.45 -10.42 -5.07
C LYS A 197 27.81 -11.26 -3.87
N PRO A 198 26.99 -11.30 -2.79
CA PRO A 198 27.23 -12.26 -1.68
C PRO A 198 27.07 -13.72 -2.08
N GLY A 199 26.42 -14.00 -3.21
CA GLY A 199 26.03 -15.31 -3.70
C GLY A 199 24.54 -15.56 -3.49
N LEU A 200 23.85 -16.01 -4.54
CA LEU A 200 22.44 -16.38 -4.44
C LEU A 200 22.32 -17.75 -3.76
N GLU A 201 21.68 -17.79 -2.61
CA GLU A 201 21.30 -19.03 -1.94
C GLU A 201 20.12 -19.68 -2.65
N ASP A 202 20.04 -21.02 -2.57
CA ASP A 202 18.95 -21.79 -3.16
C ASP A 202 17.63 -21.44 -2.48
N LEU A 203 16.60 -21.22 -3.27
CA LEU A 203 15.30 -20.81 -2.80
C LEU A 203 14.48 -22.02 -2.33
N CYS A 204 13.99 -22.01 -1.10
CA CYS A 204 13.02 -22.98 -0.64
C CYS A 204 11.68 -22.77 -1.35
N VAL A 205 11.19 -23.78 -2.11
CA VAL A 205 10.03 -23.68 -3.01
C VAL A 205 8.86 -24.57 -2.64
N SER A 206 8.86 -25.15 -1.43
CA SER A 206 7.70 -25.88 -0.90
C SER A 206 7.57 -25.76 0.62
N ARG A 207 6.39 -26.12 1.15
CA ARG A 207 6.05 -26.14 2.57
C ARG A 207 5.28 -27.41 2.92
N THR A 208 5.39 -27.85 4.19
CA THR A 208 4.56 -28.91 4.78
C THR A 208 3.83 -28.42 6.03
N SER A 209 4.11 -27.20 6.49
CA SER A 209 3.57 -26.61 7.74
C SER A 209 2.12 -26.13 7.66
N PHE A 210 1.55 -26.03 6.45
CA PHE A 210 0.15 -25.66 6.21
C PHE A 210 -0.39 -26.36 4.96
N THR A 211 -1.71 -26.34 4.76
CA THR A 211 -2.39 -27.10 3.69
C THR A 211 -3.03 -26.22 2.61
N TRP A 212 -3.28 -24.94 2.90
CA TRP A 212 -3.90 -24.03 1.95
C TRP A 212 -2.89 -23.52 0.92
N GLY A 213 -2.72 -24.27 -0.16
CA GLY A 213 -1.79 -23.99 -1.25
C GLY A 213 -1.90 -25.04 -2.35
N ILE A 214 -1.13 -24.87 -3.43
CA ILE A 214 -1.13 -25.80 -4.57
C ILE A 214 -0.28 -27.02 -4.22
N PRO A 215 -0.84 -28.24 -4.22
CA PRO A 215 -0.07 -29.44 -3.87
C PRO A 215 0.93 -29.81 -4.98
N VAL A 216 2.11 -30.29 -4.58
CA VAL A 216 3.09 -30.90 -5.50
C VAL A 216 2.52 -32.23 -5.99
N THR A 217 2.33 -32.39 -7.29
CA THR A 217 1.61 -33.52 -7.88
C THR A 217 2.23 -34.88 -7.57
N PHE A 218 3.54 -34.97 -7.47
CA PHE A 218 4.29 -36.21 -7.20
C PHE A 218 4.70 -36.39 -5.73
N ASP A 219 4.42 -35.39 -4.86
CA ASP A 219 4.63 -35.45 -3.43
C ASP A 219 3.59 -34.57 -2.68
N PRO A 220 2.32 -35.03 -2.58
CA PRO A 220 1.21 -34.22 -2.08
C PRO A 220 1.29 -33.76 -0.61
N LYS A 221 2.32 -34.20 0.12
CA LYS A 221 2.62 -33.66 1.46
C LYS A 221 3.10 -32.22 1.43
N HIS A 222 3.68 -31.82 0.29
CA HIS A 222 4.20 -30.49 0.07
C HIS A 222 3.20 -29.64 -0.69
N VAL A 223 3.00 -28.40 -0.25
CA VAL A 223 2.40 -27.33 -1.05
C VAL A 223 3.49 -26.49 -1.68
N ILE A 224 3.26 -26.04 -2.91
CA ILE A 224 4.18 -25.18 -3.64
C ILE A 224 4.26 -23.83 -2.94
N TYR A 225 5.48 -23.30 -2.84
CA TYR A 225 5.75 -22.00 -2.20
C TYR A 225 5.02 -20.85 -2.91
N VAL A 226 4.45 -19.96 -2.10
CA VAL A 226 3.60 -18.87 -2.56
C VAL A 226 4.20 -18.02 -3.69
N TRP A 227 5.52 -17.82 -3.72
CA TRP A 227 6.14 -17.02 -4.79
C TRP A 227 6.30 -17.77 -6.11
N VAL A 228 6.46 -19.10 -6.12
CA VAL A 228 6.39 -19.90 -7.36
C VAL A 228 4.97 -19.88 -7.91
N ASP A 229 4.00 -20.02 -7.03
CA ASP A 229 2.57 -19.88 -7.32
C ASP A 229 2.28 -18.48 -7.87
N ALA A 230 2.48 -17.45 -7.07
CA ALA A 230 2.14 -16.08 -7.41
C ALA A 230 2.82 -15.58 -8.70
N LEU A 231 4.14 -15.81 -8.90
CA LEU A 231 4.85 -15.32 -10.08
C LEU A 231 4.40 -15.99 -11.39
N SER A 232 3.92 -17.23 -11.31
CA SER A 232 3.41 -17.95 -12.48
C SER A 232 2.12 -17.36 -13.06
N ASN A 233 1.42 -16.49 -12.31
CA ASN A 233 0.19 -15.84 -12.76
C ASN A 233 0.35 -15.11 -14.09
N TYR A 234 1.49 -14.47 -14.31
CA TYR A 234 1.76 -13.62 -15.46
C TYR A 234 1.72 -14.39 -16.80
N ILE A 235 2.04 -15.67 -16.76
CA ILE A 235 2.02 -16.53 -17.96
C ILE A 235 0.80 -17.46 -17.98
N SER A 236 0.33 -17.94 -16.84
CA SER A 236 -0.87 -18.78 -16.78
C SER A 236 -2.11 -18.03 -17.27
N ALA A 237 -2.23 -16.73 -16.96
CA ALA A 237 -3.30 -15.86 -17.43
C ALA A 237 -3.30 -15.64 -18.95
N LEU A 238 -2.22 -16.00 -19.65
CA LEU A 238 -2.13 -15.96 -21.13
C LEU A 238 -2.34 -17.33 -21.77
N GLY A 239 -2.46 -18.41 -20.98
CA GLY A 239 -2.66 -19.76 -21.48
C GLY A 239 -1.37 -20.59 -21.57
N TYR A 240 -0.30 -20.18 -20.89
CA TYR A 240 0.90 -21.01 -20.80
C TYR A 240 0.60 -22.30 -20.05
N GLU A 241 0.87 -23.46 -20.71
CA GLU A 241 0.64 -24.81 -20.18
C GLU A 241 -0.81 -25.10 -19.71
N ASN A 242 -1.80 -24.34 -20.20
CA ASN A 242 -3.23 -24.57 -19.96
C ASN A 242 -4.06 -24.22 -21.21
N ASN A 243 -5.34 -24.56 -21.18
CA ASN A 243 -6.27 -24.36 -22.31
C ASN A 243 -7.31 -23.26 -22.04
N ALA A 244 -7.18 -22.47 -20.98
CA ALA A 244 -8.15 -21.41 -20.65
C ALA A 244 -8.01 -20.23 -21.62
N TYR A 245 -6.78 -19.96 -22.06
CA TYR A 245 -6.46 -18.89 -23.01
C TYR A 245 -5.47 -19.38 -24.06
N HIS A 246 -5.34 -18.64 -25.17
CA HIS A 246 -4.43 -18.96 -26.28
C HIS A 246 -3.63 -17.74 -26.73
N ASP A 247 -3.30 -16.87 -25.78
CA ASP A 247 -2.73 -15.55 -26.04
C ASP A 247 -1.23 -15.46 -25.72
N PHE A 248 -0.63 -16.54 -25.18
CA PHE A 248 0.75 -16.54 -24.71
C PHE A 248 1.74 -16.11 -25.81
N ASP A 249 1.71 -16.73 -26.96
CA ASP A 249 2.65 -16.43 -28.07
C ASP A 249 2.47 -15.02 -28.63
N LYS A 250 1.29 -14.40 -28.44
CA LYS A 250 0.99 -13.07 -28.95
C LYS A 250 1.45 -11.96 -28.00
N TYR A 251 1.27 -12.14 -26.69
CA TYR A 251 1.48 -11.07 -25.72
C TYR A 251 2.70 -11.25 -24.83
N TRP A 252 3.23 -12.48 -24.68
CA TRP A 252 4.46 -12.69 -23.95
C TRP A 252 5.69 -12.41 -24.84
N PRO A 253 6.74 -11.72 -24.36
CA PRO A 253 6.95 -11.24 -22.99
C PRO A 253 6.18 -9.96 -22.66
N ALA A 254 5.85 -9.79 -21.38
CA ALA A 254 5.19 -8.60 -20.89
C ALA A 254 5.99 -7.33 -21.18
N ASP A 255 5.29 -6.25 -21.57
CA ASP A 255 5.91 -4.95 -21.77
C ASP A 255 6.26 -4.29 -20.42
N VAL A 256 5.36 -4.37 -19.43
CA VAL A 256 5.59 -3.81 -18.10
C VAL A 256 5.00 -4.71 -17.02
N HIS A 257 5.83 -5.10 -16.06
CA HIS A 257 5.39 -5.51 -14.72
C HIS A 257 5.55 -4.32 -13.78
N MET A 258 4.48 -3.84 -13.17
CA MET A 258 4.54 -2.76 -12.19
C MET A 258 4.37 -3.32 -10.79
N VAL A 259 5.30 -3.03 -9.87
CA VAL A 259 5.29 -3.58 -8.52
C VAL A 259 5.75 -2.54 -7.48
N ALA A 260 5.38 -2.74 -6.23
CA ALA A 260 5.94 -1.97 -5.12
C ALA A 260 7.32 -2.52 -4.69
N LYS A 261 8.12 -1.69 -4.03
CA LYS A 261 9.51 -2.03 -3.67
C LYS A 261 9.66 -3.23 -2.73
N ASP A 262 8.64 -3.55 -1.93
CA ASP A 262 8.63 -4.69 -1.00
C ASP A 262 8.69 -6.05 -1.70
N ILE A 263 8.14 -6.13 -2.91
CA ILE A 263 8.15 -7.36 -3.73
C ILE A 263 9.14 -7.30 -4.91
N MET A 264 9.93 -6.23 -4.99
CA MET A 264 10.90 -6.02 -6.08
C MET A 264 11.89 -7.19 -6.21
N ARG A 265 12.43 -7.70 -5.09
CA ARG A 265 13.40 -8.80 -5.12
C ARG A 265 12.84 -10.05 -5.79
N PHE A 266 11.59 -10.39 -5.55
CA PHE A 266 10.94 -11.56 -6.13
C PHE A 266 10.78 -11.42 -7.65
N HIS A 267 10.45 -10.22 -8.13
CA HIS A 267 10.26 -9.93 -9.55
C HIS A 267 11.56 -9.66 -10.31
N ALA A 268 12.59 -9.17 -9.61
CA ALA A 268 13.87 -8.85 -10.24
C ALA A 268 14.88 -10.01 -10.24
N ILE A 269 14.73 -10.97 -9.31
CA ILE A 269 15.67 -12.10 -9.14
C ILE A 269 14.97 -13.44 -9.36
N ILE A 270 13.90 -13.74 -8.60
CA ILE A 270 13.28 -15.07 -8.62
C ILE A 270 12.52 -15.29 -9.92
N TRP A 271 11.70 -14.33 -10.35
CA TRP A 271 10.95 -14.44 -11.60
C TRP A 271 11.84 -14.61 -12.84
N PRO A 272 12.88 -13.80 -13.07
CA PRO A 272 13.84 -14.05 -14.12
C PRO A 272 14.52 -15.41 -14.02
N ALA A 273 14.90 -15.88 -12.83
CA ALA A 273 15.50 -17.21 -12.66
C ALA A 273 14.54 -18.32 -13.08
N MET A 274 13.27 -18.25 -12.69
CA MET A 274 12.23 -19.21 -13.13
C MET A 274 12.06 -19.22 -14.64
N LEU A 275 11.94 -18.05 -15.26
CA LEU A 275 11.79 -17.91 -16.71
C LEU A 275 13.02 -18.44 -17.46
N MET A 276 14.23 -18.13 -17.00
CA MET A 276 15.48 -18.64 -17.56
C MET A 276 15.57 -20.16 -17.46
N ALA A 277 15.12 -20.74 -16.32
CA ALA A 277 15.08 -22.18 -16.13
C ALA A 277 14.06 -22.89 -17.05
N LEU A 278 12.99 -22.21 -17.41
CA LEU A 278 11.96 -22.68 -18.34
C LEU A 278 12.30 -22.41 -19.82
N ASP A 279 13.43 -21.71 -20.08
CA ASP A 279 13.83 -21.23 -21.41
C ASP A 279 12.78 -20.30 -22.05
N LEU A 280 12.20 -19.38 -21.22
CA LEU A 280 11.22 -18.40 -21.65
C LEU A 280 11.81 -17.00 -21.75
N PRO A 281 11.31 -16.15 -22.67
CA PRO A 281 11.69 -14.75 -22.74
C PRO A 281 11.40 -14.01 -21.44
N LEU A 282 12.23 -13.00 -21.11
CA LEU A 282 12.05 -12.16 -19.94
C LEU A 282 11.11 -10.97 -20.23
N PRO A 283 10.36 -10.46 -19.25
CA PRO A 283 9.62 -9.22 -19.39
C PRO A 283 10.54 -8.06 -19.81
N LYS A 284 10.00 -7.09 -20.55
CA LYS A 284 10.82 -5.97 -21.07
C LYS A 284 11.18 -4.99 -19.95
N HIS A 285 10.20 -4.64 -19.10
CA HIS A 285 10.41 -3.69 -18.01
C HIS A 285 9.75 -4.15 -16.71
N LEU A 286 10.48 -3.99 -15.62
CA LEU A 286 10.00 -4.06 -14.24
C LEU A 286 10.00 -2.64 -13.65
N ALA A 287 8.83 -2.03 -13.57
CA ALA A 287 8.64 -0.70 -13.01
C ALA A 287 8.35 -0.80 -11.51
N VAL A 288 9.23 -0.21 -10.69
CA VAL A 288 9.14 -0.31 -9.23
C VAL A 288 8.80 1.02 -8.63
N HIS A 289 7.71 1.08 -7.88
CA HIS A 289 7.33 2.26 -7.10
C HIS A 289 7.65 2.10 -5.61
N GLY A 290 7.76 3.23 -4.90
CA GLY A 290 7.97 3.28 -3.46
C GLY A 290 6.71 2.96 -2.65
N TRP A 291 6.80 3.02 -1.34
CA TRP A 291 5.65 2.91 -0.46
C TRP A 291 4.86 4.20 -0.41
N ILE A 292 3.57 4.06 -0.18
CA ILE A 292 2.71 5.16 0.21
C ILE A 292 2.61 5.13 1.72
N THR A 293 3.09 6.19 2.35
CA THR A 293 2.96 6.42 3.79
C THR A 293 1.79 7.38 4.06
N PHE A 294 1.23 7.37 5.24
CA PHE A 294 0.26 8.37 5.69
C PHE A 294 0.93 9.28 6.70
N ASN A 295 1.03 10.57 6.39
CA ASN A 295 1.76 11.55 7.20
C ASN A 295 3.17 11.09 7.61
N GLY A 296 3.89 10.46 6.68
CA GLY A 296 5.25 9.95 6.88
C GLY A 296 5.35 8.61 7.62
N GLN A 297 4.23 8.03 8.06
CA GLN A 297 4.19 6.72 8.73
C GLN A 297 3.66 5.64 7.79
N LYS A 298 4.18 4.41 7.92
CA LYS A 298 3.65 3.26 7.17
C LYS A 298 2.17 3.06 7.52
N MET A 299 1.32 2.92 6.50
CA MET A 299 -0.09 2.61 6.71
C MET A 299 -0.25 1.24 7.35
N SER A 300 -0.99 1.18 8.46
CA SER A 300 -1.29 -0.04 9.19
C SER A 300 -2.70 0.02 9.77
N LYS A 301 -3.44 -1.09 9.66
CA LYS A 301 -4.78 -1.19 10.26
C LYS A 301 -4.73 -1.06 11.78
N SER A 302 -3.67 -1.56 12.41
CA SER A 302 -3.46 -1.43 13.86
C SER A 302 -3.19 0.00 14.33
N LEU A 303 -2.70 0.87 13.45
CA LEU A 303 -2.50 2.30 13.74
C LEU A 303 -3.72 3.15 13.38
N GLY A 304 -4.75 2.58 12.76
CA GLY A 304 -5.95 3.30 12.32
C GLY A 304 -5.69 4.39 11.28
N ASN A 305 -4.55 4.34 10.58
CA ASN A 305 -4.10 5.35 9.61
C ASN A 305 -4.27 4.90 8.15
N VAL A 306 -5.13 3.93 7.90
CA VAL A 306 -5.41 3.43 6.55
C VAL A 306 -6.47 4.31 5.90
N VAL A 307 -6.11 4.91 4.77
CA VAL A 307 -7.03 5.72 3.96
C VAL A 307 -7.96 4.81 3.15
N ASP A 308 -9.26 4.96 3.36
CA ASP A 308 -10.30 4.23 2.63
C ASP A 308 -10.54 4.85 1.24
N PRO A 309 -10.16 4.19 0.15
CA PRO A 309 -10.34 4.72 -1.19
C PRO A 309 -11.80 4.79 -1.64
N PHE A 310 -12.71 3.99 -1.08
CA PHE A 310 -14.14 4.10 -1.36
C PHE A 310 -14.68 5.43 -0.84
N LEU A 311 -14.39 5.76 0.42
CA LEU A 311 -14.80 7.03 1.02
C LEU A 311 -14.31 8.22 0.21
N LEU A 312 -13.04 8.20 -0.21
CA LEU A 312 -12.47 9.29 -0.99
C LEU A 312 -13.11 9.39 -2.38
N ALA A 313 -13.33 8.26 -3.07
CA ALA A 313 -13.96 8.26 -4.39
C ALA A 313 -15.44 8.66 -4.34
N ASP A 314 -16.18 8.31 -3.27
CA ASP A 314 -17.56 8.76 -3.07
C ASP A 314 -17.64 10.28 -2.83
N ARG A 315 -16.67 10.84 -2.13
CA ARG A 315 -16.68 12.25 -1.72
C ARG A 315 -16.15 13.21 -2.79
N TYR A 316 -15.10 12.82 -3.50
CA TYR A 316 -14.40 13.70 -4.46
C TYR A 316 -14.51 13.26 -5.92
N GLY A 317 -15.10 12.09 -6.17
CA GLY A 317 -15.10 11.45 -7.47
C GLY A 317 -13.82 10.64 -7.72
N ALA A 318 -13.97 9.52 -8.44
CA ALA A 318 -12.85 8.62 -8.74
C ALA A 318 -11.71 9.34 -9.50
N ASP A 319 -12.05 10.21 -10.46
CA ASP A 319 -11.05 10.90 -11.29
C ASP A 319 -10.17 11.87 -10.50
N ALA A 320 -10.72 12.56 -9.49
CA ALA A 320 -9.92 13.43 -8.63
C ALA A 320 -8.92 12.64 -7.80
N ILE A 321 -9.31 11.44 -7.31
CA ILE A 321 -8.42 10.55 -6.56
C ILE A 321 -7.36 9.93 -7.48
N ARG A 322 -7.74 9.46 -8.68
CA ARG A 322 -6.82 8.97 -9.71
C ARG A 322 -5.77 10.02 -10.05
N TYR A 323 -6.20 11.27 -10.30
CA TYR A 323 -5.30 12.39 -10.55
C TYR A 323 -4.32 12.62 -9.40
N HIS A 324 -4.84 12.73 -8.16
CA HIS A 324 -4.01 13.00 -6.98
C HIS A 324 -2.93 11.95 -6.78
N ILE A 325 -3.30 10.66 -6.76
CA ILE A 325 -2.33 9.58 -6.51
C ILE A 325 -1.27 9.48 -7.61
N LEU A 326 -1.61 9.73 -8.87
CA LEU A 326 -0.65 9.71 -9.97
C LEU A 326 0.21 10.96 -10.06
N ARG A 327 -0.30 12.11 -9.59
CA ARG A 327 0.41 13.39 -9.64
C ARG A 327 1.42 13.54 -8.51
N GLU A 328 1.07 13.09 -7.30
CA GLU A 328 1.91 13.22 -6.11
C GLU A 328 2.90 12.07 -5.93
N MET A 329 2.62 10.90 -6.50
CA MET A 329 3.41 9.70 -6.26
C MET A 329 4.36 9.45 -7.43
N ALA A 330 5.63 9.73 -7.19
CA ALA A 330 6.69 9.49 -8.17
C ALA A 330 7.10 8.01 -8.20
N LEU A 331 7.33 7.47 -9.40
CA LEU A 331 7.91 6.14 -9.55
C LEU A 331 9.31 6.11 -8.91
N GLY A 332 9.60 5.07 -8.13
CA GLY A 332 10.92 4.83 -7.52
C GLY A 332 11.19 5.50 -6.17
N ALA A 333 10.34 6.42 -5.73
CA ALA A 333 10.45 7.10 -4.45
C ALA A 333 9.28 6.74 -3.51
N ASP A 334 9.51 6.78 -2.21
CA ASP A 334 8.43 6.72 -1.23
C ASP A 334 7.66 8.04 -1.26
N SER A 335 6.35 7.96 -1.12
CA SER A 335 5.45 9.11 -1.16
C SER A 335 4.61 9.17 0.11
N SER A 336 4.25 10.37 0.53
CA SER A 336 3.36 10.57 1.68
C SER A 336 1.99 11.05 1.21
N PHE A 337 0.96 10.31 1.54
CA PHE A 337 -0.42 10.74 1.40
C PHE A 337 -0.81 11.60 2.60
N SER A 338 -1.46 12.71 2.35
CA SER A 338 -2.19 13.46 3.39
C SER A 338 -3.48 14.03 2.80
N ASN A 339 -4.53 14.12 3.63
CA ASN A 339 -5.81 14.69 3.23
C ASN A 339 -5.65 16.16 2.79
N GLU A 340 -4.81 16.92 3.49
CA GLU A 340 -4.55 18.32 3.17
C GLU A 340 -3.88 18.49 1.80
N ILE A 341 -2.83 17.71 1.50
CA ILE A 341 -2.16 17.75 0.19
C ILE A 341 -3.16 17.37 -0.91
N MET A 342 -4.00 16.35 -0.69
CA MET A 342 -5.01 15.93 -1.64
C MET A 342 -6.01 17.04 -1.94
N ILE A 343 -6.61 17.64 -0.92
CA ILE A 343 -7.62 18.69 -1.08
C ILE A 343 -7.01 19.94 -1.74
N ASN A 344 -5.80 20.33 -1.31
CA ASN A 344 -5.10 21.47 -1.91
C ASN A 344 -4.77 21.22 -3.38
N ARG A 345 -4.37 19.98 -3.74
CA ARG A 345 -4.11 19.60 -5.14
C ARG A 345 -5.38 19.61 -5.99
N ILE A 346 -6.49 19.07 -5.47
CA ILE A 346 -7.79 19.14 -6.15
C ILE A 346 -8.19 20.61 -6.38
N ASN A 347 -8.05 21.47 -5.38
CA ASN A 347 -8.38 22.88 -5.50
C ASN A 347 -7.46 23.63 -6.49
N SER A 348 -6.15 23.44 -6.40
CA SER A 348 -5.19 24.20 -7.22
C SER A 348 -5.24 23.78 -8.68
N ASP A 349 -5.14 22.50 -8.95
CA ASP A 349 -4.95 21.98 -10.30
C ASP A 349 -6.30 21.72 -10.98
N LEU A 350 -7.22 21.02 -10.30
CA LEU A 350 -8.47 20.61 -10.92
C LEU A 350 -9.52 21.72 -10.88
N ALA A 351 -9.82 22.30 -9.72
CA ALA A 351 -10.86 23.32 -9.62
C ALA A 351 -10.41 24.67 -10.21
N ASN A 352 -9.30 25.24 -9.72
CA ASN A 352 -8.81 26.55 -10.14
C ASN A 352 -8.01 26.50 -11.46
N GLY A 353 -7.41 25.36 -11.80
CA GLY A 353 -6.67 25.15 -13.05
C GLY A 353 -7.60 24.77 -14.21
N LEU A 354 -7.86 23.47 -14.36
CA LEU A 354 -8.62 22.91 -15.48
C LEU A 354 -10.09 23.29 -15.45
N GLY A 355 -10.77 23.14 -14.31
CA GLY A 355 -12.19 23.44 -14.16
C GLY A 355 -12.51 24.92 -14.45
N ASN A 356 -11.68 25.82 -13.91
CA ASN A 356 -11.81 27.25 -14.18
C ASN A 356 -11.55 27.60 -15.65
N LEU A 357 -10.54 26.99 -16.29
CA LEU A 357 -10.26 27.19 -17.71
C LEU A 357 -11.46 26.81 -18.57
N VAL A 358 -12.04 25.63 -18.35
CA VAL A 358 -13.23 25.16 -19.09
C VAL A 358 -14.42 26.09 -18.85
N SER A 359 -14.76 26.33 -17.58
CA SER A 359 -15.95 27.15 -17.22
C SER A 359 -15.87 28.57 -17.73
N ARG A 360 -14.70 29.24 -17.61
CA ARG A 360 -14.51 30.62 -18.13
C ARG A 360 -14.61 30.65 -19.64
N THR A 361 -13.99 29.69 -20.34
CA THR A 361 -14.00 29.64 -21.80
C THR A 361 -15.42 29.44 -22.33
N VAL A 362 -16.13 28.42 -21.84
CA VAL A 362 -17.52 28.14 -22.24
C VAL A 362 -18.44 29.34 -21.93
N ALA A 363 -18.33 29.92 -20.73
CA ALA A 363 -19.13 31.08 -20.34
C ALA A 363 -18.88 32.32 -21.22
N MET A 364 -17.64 32.55 -21.66
CA MET A 364 -17.31 33.66 -22.54
C MET A 364 -17.84 33.43 -23.96
N VAL A 365 -17.78 32.22 -24.50
CA VAL A 365 -18.39 31.89 -25.81
C VAL A 365 -19.90 32.08 -25.76
N ASP A 366 -20.53 31.57 -24.71
CA ASP A 366 -21.98 31.76 -24.53
C ASP A 366 -22.36 33.25 -24.41
N LYS A 367 -21.68 33.98 -23.55
CA LYS A 367 -21.96 35.38 -23.26
C LYS A 367 -21.76 36.30 -24.46
N TYR A 368 -20.68 36.11 -25.23
CA TYR A 368 -20.30 37.03 -26.29
C TYR A 368 -20.79 36.62 -27.68
N PHE A 369 -21.06 35.32 -27.88
CA PHE A 369 -21.45 34.76 -29.18
C PHE A 369 -22.72 33.90 -29.12
N GLY A 370 -23.44 33.88 -28.01
CA GLY A 370 -24.67 33.09 -27.91
C GLY A 370 -24.43 31.56 -27.99
N GLY A 371 -23.25 31.11 -27.60
CA GLY A 371 -22.86 29.70 -27.58
C GLY A 371 -22.18 29.20 -28.85
N THR A 372 -22.23 29.91 -29.98
CA THR A 372 -21.63 29.47 -31.25
C THR A 372 -20.63 30.50 -31.77
N LEU A 373 -19.39 30.08 -32.01
CA LEU A 373 -18.37 30.94 -32.56
C LEU A 373 -18.61 31.23 -34.05
N PRO A 374 -18.35 32.49 -34.55
CA PRO A 374 -18.28 32.76 -36.00
C PRO A 374 -17.08 32.04 -36.64
N THR A 375 -17.05 31.95 -37.96
CA THR A 375 -15.98 31.25 -38.72
C THR A 375 -14.73 32.12 -38.94
N GLU A 376 -14.88 33.41 -38.91
CA GLU A 376 -13.82 34.38 -39.17
C GLU A 376 -12.81 34.39 -38.03
N ARG A 377 -11.50 34.47 -38.36
CA ARG A 377 -10.39 34.48 -37.40
C ARG A 377 -9.41 35.61 -37.72
N GLN A 378 -8.84 36.16 -36.66
CA GLN A 378 -7.77 37.16 -36.74
C GLN A 378 -6.67 36.81 -35.75
N SER A 379 -5.49 36.42 -36.23
CA SER A 379 -4.33 36.10 -35.40
C SER A 379 -3.85 37.34 -34.63
N GLY A 380 -3.20 37.09 -33.50
CA GLY A 380 -2.67 38.15 -32.67
C GLY A 380 -1.53 37.64 -31.76
N GLU A 381 -1.05 38.55 -30.93
CA GLU A 381 0.00 38.28 -29.96
C GLU A 381 -0.39 37.14 -29.04
N PHE A 382 0.58 36.33 -28.59
CA PHE A 382 0.48 35.16 -27.71
C PHE A 382 -0.17 33.89 -28.33
N ASP A 383 -0.75 33.93 -29.53
CA ASP A 383 -1.41 32.78 -30.16
C ASP A 383 -0.43 31.66 -30.46
N GLU A 384 0.70 31.99 -31.10
CA GLU A 384 1.71 31.02 -31.53
C GLU A 384 2.32 30.26 -30.32
N GLU A 385 2.57 30.97 -29.20
CA GLU A 385 3.09 30.37 -27.98
C GLU A 385 2.12 29.34 -27.39
N LEU A 386 0.82 29.68 -27.31
CA LEU A 386 -0.21 28.77 -26.83
C LEU A 386 -0.37 27.55 -27.74
N ILE A 387 -0.44 27.77 -29.05
CA ILE A 387 -0.60 26.72 -30.06
C ILE A 387 0.60 25.77 -30.03
N ALA A 388 1.83 26.31 -29.98
CA ALA A 388 3.05 25.51 -29.91
C ALA A 388 3.11 24.69 -28.61
N ALA A 389 2.73 25.28 -27.47
CA ALA A 389 2.69 24.56 -26.20
C ALA A 389 1.69 23.39 -26.24
N ALA A 390 0.50 23.59 -26.82
CA ALA A 390 -0.52 22.56 -26.95
C ALA A 390 -0.10 21.45 -27.93
N THR A 391 0.32 21.81 -29.15
CA THR A 391 0.65 20.81 -30.20
C THR A 391 1.93 20.02 -29.91
N GLY A 392 2.88 20.62 -29.18
CA GLY A 392 4.12 19.95 -28.76
C GLY A 392 3.96 18.98 -27.59
N LEU A 393 2.79 18.95 -26.95
CA LEU A 393 2.55 18.18 -25.73
C LEU A 393 2.66 16.67 -25.97
N THR A 394 1.99 16.14 -26.99
CA THR A 394 1.89 14.69 -27.25
C THR A 394 3.26 14.02 -27.35
N ALA A 395 4.21 14.61 -28.09
CA ALA A 395 5.56 14.07 -28.25
C ALA A 395 6.33 13.98 -26.90
N LYS A 396 6.15 14.97 -26.03
CA LYS A 396 6.74 14.93 -24.68
C LYS A 396 6.13 13.81 -23.83
N LEU A 397 4.81 13.66 -23.90
CA LEU A 397 4.09 12.65 -23.13
C LEU A 397 4.48 11.22 -23.54
N GLU A 398 4.69 10.97 -24.83
CA GLU A 398 5.13 9.65 -25.34
C GLU A 398 6.50 9.26 -24.75
N GLY A 399 7.46 10.17 -24.74
CA GLY A 399 8.78 9.92 -24.14
C GLY A 399 8.73 9.65 -22.63
N LEU A 400 7.82 10.33 -21.91
CA LEU A 400 7.62 10.10 -20.47
C LEU A 400 6.88 8.78 -20.20
N LEU A 401 5.91 8.42 -21.05
CA LEU A 401 5.17 7.16 -20.95
C LEU A 401 6.09 5.93 -21.12
N ASP A 402 7.05 5.99 -22.05
CA ASP A 402 8.02 4.91 -22.26
C ASP A 402 8.92 4.70 -21.03
N GLN A 403 9.08 5.74 -20.21
CA GLN A 403 9.79 5.70 -18.92
C GLN A 403 8.87 5.50 -17.72
N THR A 404 7.57 5.26 -17.93
CA THR A 404 6.54 5.11 -16.89
C THR A 404 6.41 6.32 -15.93
N GLN A 405 6.79 7.54 -16.38
CA GLN A 405 6.82 8.75 -15.56
C GLN A 405 5.48 9.50 -15.59
N LEU A 406 4.43 8.88 -15.03
CA LEU A 406 3.06 9.39 -15.08
C LEU A 406 2.87 10.74 -14.37
N ASN A 407 3.57 10.97 -13.25
CA ASN A 407 3.53 12.24 -12.54
C ASN A 407 4.10 13.39 -13.36
N HIS A 408 5.15 13.16 -14.15
CA HIS A 408 5.72 14.15 -15.06
C HIS A 408 4.81 14.37 -16.28
N MET A 409 4.15 13.33 -16.81
CA MET A 409 3.14 13.50 -17.85
C MET A 409 2.03 14.46 -17.40
N LEU A 410 1.48 14.25 -16.21
CA LEU A 410 0.48 15.15 -15.64
C LEU A 410 1.05 16.56 -15.41
N ALA A 411 2.31 16.69 -14.97
CA ALA A 411 2.95 18.00 -14.83
C ALA A 411 3.02 18.76 -16.16
N GLU A 412 3.46 18.13 -17.26
CA GLU A 412 3.52 18.73 -18.59
C GLU A 412 2.13 19.17 -19.09
N ILE A 413 1.09 18.34 -18.89
CA ILE A 413 -0.28 18.71 -19.26
C ILE A 413 -0.73 19.95 -18.49
N PHE A 414 -0.49 20.00 -17.17
CA PHE A 414 -0.91 21.14 -16.34
C PHE A 414 -0.06 22.41 -16.55
N GLN A 415 1.15 22.31 -17.12
CA GLN A 415 1.86 23.47 -17.64
C GLN A 415 1.09 24.12 -18.80
N VAL A 416 0.52 23.31 -19.72
CA VAL A 416 -0.31 23.85 -20.82
C VAL A 416 -1.61 24.43 -20.28
N VAL A 417 -2.24 23.83 -19.26
CA VAL A 417 -3.41 24.41 -18.56
C VAL A 417 -3.06 25.80 -17.99
N SER A 418 -1.90 25.92 -17.33
CA SER A 418 -1.42 27.18 -16.76
C SER A 418 -1.15 28.22 -17.86
N ARG A 419 -0.54 27.80 -18.99
CA ARG A 419 -0.31 28.66 -20.14
C ARG A 419 -1.62 29.18 -20.74
N ALA A 420 -2.65 28.31 -20.84
CA ALA A 420 -3.96 28.71 -21.35
C ALA A 420 -4.69 29.71 -20.41
N ASN A 421 -4.61 29.49 -19.09
CA ASN A 421 -5.14 30.47 -18.13
C ASN A 421 -4.43 31.84 -18.25
N LYS A 422 -3.07 31.82 -18.36
CA LYS A 422 -2.28 33.03 -18.57
C LYS A 422 -2.67 33.74 -19.89
N TYR A 423 -2.91 32.98 -20.96
CA TYR A 423 -3.35 33.52 -22.25
C TYR A 423 -4.71 34.26 -22.15
N ILE A 424 -5.63 33.78 -21.30
CA ILE A 424 -6.88 34.53 -21.04
C ILE A 424 -6.57 35.90 -20.42
N ASP A 425 -5.63 35.95 -19.48
CA ASP A 425 -5.30 37.21 -18.79
C ASP A 425 -4.53 38.18 -19.70
N GLU A 426 -3.62 37.67 -20.54
CA GLU A 426 -2.84 38.44 -21.51
C GLU A 426 -3.71 39.04 -22.64
N THR A 427 -4.64 38.23 -23.17
CA THR A 427 -5.54 38.65 -24.27
C THR A 427 -6.75 39.43 -23.79
N ALA A 428 -7.07 39.39 -22.50
CA ALA A 428 -8.16 40.11 -21.84
C ALA A 428 -9.47 40.09 -22.66
N PRO A 429 -10.12 38.92 -22.91
CA PRO A 429 -11.30 38.80 -23.78
C PRO A 429 -12.44 39.74 -23.39
N TRP A 430 -12.58 40.08 -22.10
CA TRP A 430 -13.58 41.05 -21.61
C TRP A 430 -13.33 42.49 -22.06
N ILE A 431 -12.08 42.84 -22.45
CA ILE A 431 -11.74 44.12 -23.06
C ILE A 431 -12.06 44.07 -24.55
N LEU A 432 -11.65 43.01 -25.26
CA LEU A 432 -11.94 42.81 -26.66
C LEU A 432 -13.46 42.85 -26.95
N ALA A 433 -14.25 42.32 -26.04
CA ALA A 433 -15.71 42.28 -26.16
C ALA A 433 -16.41 43.67 -26.09
N ARG A 434 -15.69 44.73 -25.74
CA ARG A 434 -16.27 46.08 -25.63
C ARG A 434 -16.47 46.78 -26.99
N GLU A 435 -15.71 46.38 -28.00
CA GLU A 435 -15.68 47.00 -29.31
C GLU A 435 -16.00 45.97 -30.40
N GLU A 436 -16.96 46.26 -31.25
CA GLU A 436 -17.35 45.38 -32.37
C GLU A 436 -16.20 45.14 -33.35
N ALA A 437 -15.29 46.09 -33.53
CA ALA A 437 -14.09 45.95 -34.35
C ALA A 437 -13.14 44.80 -33.87
N ASN A 438 -13.18 44.45 -32.59
CA ASN A 438 -12.36 43.38 -32.00
C ASN A 438 -13.06 42.01 -31.99
N ARG A 439 -14.29 41.91 -32.53
CA ARG A 439 -15.10 40.70 -32.45
C ARG A 439 -14.43 39.48 -33.09
N THR A 440 -13.77 39.65 -34.24
CA THR A 440 -13.04 38.58 -34.93
C THR A 440 -11.82 38.12 -34.12
N ARG A 441 -11.10 39.07 -33.49
CA ARG A 441 -9.99 38.75 -32.58
C ARG A 441 -10.47 37.99 -31.34
N LEU A 442 -11.56 38.43 -30.74
CA LEU A 442 -12.20 37.75 -29.61
C LEU A 442 -12.59 36.31 -29.97
N ALA A 443 -13.19 36.09 -31.15
CA ALA A 443 -13.55 34.77 -31.63
C ALA A 443 -12.31 33.87 -31.78
N THR A 444 -11.19 34.43 -32.25
CA THR A 444 -9.90 33.68 -32.33
C THR A 444 -9.39 33.28 -30.97
N VAL A 445 -9.37 34.20 -30.00
CA VAL A 445 -8.94 33.92 -28.63
C VAL A 445 -9.72 32.76 -28.02
N LEU A 446 -11.05 32.81 -28.13
CA LEU A 446 -11.93 31.79 -27.56
C LEU A 446 -11.79 30.43 -28.29
N TYR A 447 -11.61 30.44 -29.61
CA TYR A 447 -11.34 29.23 -30.39
C TYR A 447 -10.01 28.59 -30.00
N ASN A 448 -8.96 29.38 -29.84
CA ASN A 448 -7.64 28.89 -29.39
C ASN A 448 -7.72 28.23 -28.02
N LEU A 449 -8.53 28.77 -27.11
CA LEU A 449 -8.75 28.17 -25.79
C LEU A 449 -9.51 26.83 -25.90
N LEU A 450 -10.60 26.77 -26.71
CA LEU A 450 -11.36 25.54 -26.93
C LEU A 450 -10.48 24.43 -27.54
N GLU A 451 -9.67 24.78 -28.55
CA GLU A 451 -8.72 23.85 -29.15
C GLU A 451 -7.65 23.37 -28.17
N THR A 452 -7.12 24.26 -27.32
CA THR A 452 -6.17 23.91 -26.28
C THR A 452 -6.81 22.96 -25.26
N ILE A 453 -8.05 23.24 -24.81
CA ILE A 453 -8.79 22.35 -23.90
C ILE A 453 -8.99 20.98 -24.55
N ARG A 454 -9.39 20.92 -25.82
CA ARG A 454 -9.52 19.66 -26.56
C ARG A 454 -8.21 18.87 -26.57
N ILE A 455 -7.11 19.51 -26.96
CA ILE A 455 -5.80 18.87 -27.08
C ILE A 455 -5.33 18.27 -25.75
N ILE A 456 -5.41 19.05 -24.65
CA ILE A 456 -4.95 18.58 -23.34
C ILE A 456 -5.84 17.49 -22.75
N THR A 457 -7.15 17.51 -23.04
CA THR A 457 -8.09 16.55 -22.47
C THR A 457 -8.05 15.18 -23.16
N VAL A 458 -7.55 15.08 -24.38
CA VAL A 458 -7.33 13.79 -25.05
C VAL A 458 -6.38 12.91 -24.24
N PRO A 459 -5.12 13.25 -23.98
CA PRO A 459 -4.24 12.45 -23.14
C PRO A 459 -4.71 12.34 -21.69
N LEU A 460 -5.37 13.36 -21.12
CA LEU A 460 -5.92 13.32 -19.77
C LEU A 460 -7.00 12.25 -19.60
N SER A 461 -7.69 11.84 -20.67
CA SER A 461 -8.73 10.80 -20.60
C SER A 461 -8.19 9.42 -20.16
N ALA A 462 -6.90 9.16 -20.32
CA ALA A 462 -6.25 7.98 -19.74
C ALA A 462 -6.16 8.03 -18.22
N PHE A 463 -6.08 9.22 -17.65
CA PHE A 463 -5.95 9.46 -16.21
C PHE A 463 -7.29 9.69 -15.52
N MET A 464 -8.18 10.42 -16.17
CA MET A 464 -9.50 10.85 -15.67
C MET A 464 -10.60 10.48 -16.68
N PRO A 465 -10.95 9.18 -16.80
CA PRO A 465 -11.79 8.68 -17.88
C PRO A 465 -13.25 9.11 -17.80
N GLU A 466 -13.77 9.46 -16.62
CA GLU A 466 -15.16 9.88 -16.42
C GLU A 466 -15.37 11.38 -16.72
N THR A 467 -14.37 12.19 -16.39
CA THR A 467 -14.48 13.65 -16.45
C THR A 467 -14.26 14.20 -17.86
N MET A 468 -13.34 13.61 -18.63
CA MET A 468 -13.00 14.17 -19.95
C MET A 468 -14.15 14.16 -20.94
N PRO A 469 -15.00 13.12 -21.04
CA PRO A 469 -16.20 13.16 -21.88
C PRO A 469 -17.15 14.32 -21.53
N LYS A 470 -17.30 14.67 -20.25
CA LYS A 470 -18.12 15.80 -19.81
C LYS A 470 -17.55 17.16 -20.30
N ILE A 471 -16.21 17.28 -20.32
CA ILE A 471 -15.55 18.45 -20.87
C ILE A 471 -15.74 18.52 -22.38
N TRP A 472 -15.60 17.41 -23.11
CA TRP A 472 -15.79 17.34 -24.56
C TRP A 472 -17.20 17.77 -24.96
N GLU A 473 -18.22 17.31 -24.23
CA GLU A 473 -19.58 17.77 -24.43
C GLU A 473 -19.71 19.29 -24.24
N GLN A 474 -19.13 19.86 -23.18
CA GLN A 474 -19.20 21.28 -22.89
C GLN A 474 -18.51 22.15 -23.96
N ILE A 475 -17.38 21.69 -24.50
CA ILE A 475 -16.66 22.42 -25.56
C ILE A 475 -17.19 22.15 -26.98
N GLY A 476 -18.21 21.30 -27.12
CA GLY A 476 -18.80 20.94 -28.42
C GLY A 476 -17.91 20.05 -29.29
N ALA A 477 -17.02 19.27 -28.70
CA ALA A 477 -16.14 18.33 -29.42
C ALA A 477 -16.86 17.02 -29.70
N SER A 478 -16.77 16.52 -30.93
CA SER A 478 -17.25 15.21 -31.33
C SER A 478 -16.22 14.12 -31.01
N GLU A 479 -16.63 12.85 -31.06
CA GLU A 479 -15.73 11.70 -30.88
C GLU A 479 -14.55 11.71 -31.87
N ALA A 480 -14.78 12.17 -33.10
CA ALA A 480 -13.72 12.30 -34.10
C ALA A 480 -12.69 13.38 -33.75
N ASP A 481 -13.13 14.47 -33.12
CA ASP A 481 -12.26 15.59 -32.73
C ASP A 481 -11.32 15.22 -31.58
N VAL A 482 -11.70 14.22 -30.76
CA VAL A 482 -10.93 13.78 -29.59
C VAL A 482 -10.19 12.47 -29.81
N ALA A 483 -10.10 11.99 -31.05
CA ALA A 483 -9.27 10.85 -31.40
C ALA A 483 -7.79 11.15 -31.10
N TYR A 484 -7.02 10.16 -30.66
CA TYR A 484 -5.59 10.36 -30.32
C TYR A 484 -4.78 10.93 -31.50
N SER A 485 -5.12 10.56 -32.74
CA SER A 485 -4.48 11.09 -33.95
C SER A 485 -4.63 12.60 -34.13
N THR A 486 -5.60 13.22 -33.45
CA THR A 486 -5.85 14.67 -33.49
C THR A 486 -5.19 15.42 -32.31
N ALA A 487 -4.61 14.69 -31.35
CA ALA A 487 -4.06 15.28 -30.11
C ALA A 487 -2.87 16.24 -30.33
N ALA A 488 -2.18 16.14 -31.46
CA ALA A 488 -1.09 17.04 -31.85
C ALA A 488 -1.49 18.03 -32.95
N VAL A 489 -2.75 18.02 -33.38
CA VAL A 489 -3.24 18.84 -34.51
C VAL A 489 -4.10 19.99 -33.95
N PHE A 490 -3.76 21.22 -34.30
CA PHE A 490 -4.55 22.39 -33.93
C PHE A 490 -5.55 22.72 -35.05
N GLY A 491 -6.75 23.21 -34.68
CA GLY A 491 -7.79 23.55 -35.66
C GLY A 491 -8.66 22.36 -36.07
N THR A 492 -8.83 21.38 -35.21
CA THR A 492 -9.66 20.19 -35.45
C THR A 492 -11.13 20.47 -35.16
N LEU A 493 -11.44 21.25 -34.12
CA LEU A 493 -12.83 21.66 -33.87
C LEU A 493 -13.42 22.44 -35.05
N PRO A 494 -14.73 22.29 -35.33
CA PRO A 494 -15.38 23.08 -36.35
C PRO A 494 -15.14 24.58 -36.16
N ALA A 495 -14.91 25.34 -37.25
CA ALA A 495 -14.67 26.76 -37.14
C ALA A 495 -15.85 27.52 -36.48
N ASN A 496 -17.07 27.00 -36.62
CA ASN A 496 -18.30 27.49 -35.98
C ASN A 496 -18.74 26.59 -34.81
N VAL A 497 -17.78 26.12 -34.00
CA VAL A 497 -18.06 25.23 -32.86
C VAL A 497 -19.11 25.85 -31.91
N THR A 498 -20.03 25.01 -31.45
CA THR A 498 -21.07 25.37 -30.47
C THR A 498 -20.75 24.74 -29.14
N VAL A 499 -20.65 25.54 -28.09
CA VAL A 499 -20.42 25.09 -26.72
C VAL A 499 -21.73 24.84 -25.98
N HIS A 500 -21.68 23.96 -24.97
CA HIS A 500 -22.83 23.65 -24.14
C HIS A 500 -22.50 23.92 -22.66
N LYS A 501 -23.36 24.66 -21.98
CA LYS A 501 -23.23 24.85 -20.55
C LYS A 501 -23.52 23.53 -19.85
N GLY A 502 -22.63 23.13 -18.96
CA GLY A 502 -22.78 21.95 -18.10
C GLY A 502 -22.52 22.28 -16.64
N ASP A 503 -22.53 21.26 -15.83
CA ASP A 503 -22.19 21.37 -14.41
C ASP A 503 -20.70 21.74 -14.20
N ILE A 504 -20.41 22.30 -13.03
CA ILE A 504 -19.02 22.58 -12.62
C ILE A 504 -18.27 21.25 -12.54
N ILE A 505 -17.20 21.13 -13.33
CA ILE A 505 -16.43 19.88 -13.45
C ILE A 505 -15.76 19.48 -12.12
N PHE A 506 -15.10 20.42 -11.46
CA PHE A 506 -14.48 20.22 -10.15
C PHE A 506 -14.89 21.38 -9.23
N PRO A 507 -15.81 21.17 -8.29
CA PRO A 507 -16.17 22.19 -7.31
C PRO A 507 -15.01 22.47 -6.37
N ARG A 508 -14.87 23.75 -5.96
CA ARG A 508 -13.87 24.13 -4.97
C ARG A 508 -14.27 23.59 -3.59
N ILE A 509 -13.32 23.02 -2.88
CA ILE A 509 -13.49 22.43 -1.57
C ILE A 509 -13.01 23.42 -0.49
N ASP A 510 -13.77 23.59 0.58
CA ASP A 510 -13.35 24.33 1.78
C ASP A 510 -12.37 23.45 2.57
N VAL A 511 -11.10 23.86 2.60
CA VAL A 511 -9.99 23.04 3.13
C VAL A 511 -10.15 22.75 4.62
N GLU A 512 -10.43 23.78 5.42
CA GLU A 512 -10.49 23.66 6.90
C GLU A 512 -11.67 22.76 7.30
N LYS A 513 -12.85 23.05 6.78
CA LYS A 513 -14.05 22.27 7.05
C LYS A 513 -13.88 20.80 6.63
N GLU A 514 -13.30 20.58 5.45
CA GLU A 514 -13.14 19.25 4.88
C GLU A 514 -12.15 18.38 5.65
N ILE A 515 -11.03 18.96 6.10
CA ILE A 515 -10.04 18.27 6.92
C ILE A 515 -10.66 17.84 8.26
N ASP A 516 -11.43 18.73 8.91
CA ASP A 516 -12.11 18.41 10.15
C ASP A 516 -13.11 17.24 9.99
N GLU A 517 -13.91 17.26 8.91
CA GLU A 517 -14.85 16.19 8.62
C GLU A 517 -14.15 14.85 8.34
N LEU A 518 -13.07 14.85 7.53
CA LEU A 518 -12.30 13.65 7.25
C LEU A 518 -11.64 13.07 8.51
N ASN A 519 -11.10 13.92 9.36
CA ASN A 519 -10.50 13.49 10.62
C ASN A 519 -11.55 12.85 11.55
N GLN A 520 -12.76 13.40 11.60
CA GLN A 520 -13.87 12.80 12.36
C GLN A 520 -14.28 11.44 11.79
N LEU A 521 -14.34 11.30 10.46
CA LEU A 521 -14.66 10.02 9.80
C LEU A 521 -13.58 8.97 10.05
N ILE A 522 -12.30 9.35 10.00
CA ILE A 522 -11.17 8.44 10.30
C ILE A 522 -11.24 8.00 11.77
N LEU A 523 -11.50 8.90 12.70
CA LEU A 523 -11.67 8.58 14.12
C LEU A 523 -12.87 7.65 14.36
N ALA A 524 -13.99 7.87 13.67
CA ALA A 524 -15.18 7.04 13.78
C ALA A 524 -15.00 5.65 13.18
N ALA A 525 -14.17 5.51 12.14
CA ALA A 525 -13.86 4.25 11.47
C ALA A 525 -12.77 3.43 12.19
N GLN A 526 -12.05 4.02 13.15
CA GLN A 526 -11.13 3.25 13.98
C GLN A 526 -11.92 2.16 14.70
N PRO A 527 -11.46 0.89 14.65
CA PRO A 527 -12.04 -0.13 15.51
C PRO A 527 -12.02 0.45 16.92
N LYS A 528 -13.18 0.56 17.55
CA LYS A 528 -13.21 0.69 19.00
C LYS A 528 -12.46 -0.54 19.48
N GLU A 529 -11.24 -0.37 19.92
CA GLU A 529 -10.58 -1.41 20.68
C GLU A 529 -11.52 -1.68 21.86
N GLU A 530 -12.34 -2.73 21.74
CA GLU A 530 -12.71 -3.45 22.95
C GLU A 530 -11.36 -3.83 23.54
N PRO A 531 -11.06 -3.43 24.77
CA PRO A 531 -9.82 -3.82 25.40
C PRO A 531 -9.80 -5.35 25.32
N GLN A 532 -9.03 -5.92 24.39
CA GLN A 532 -8.63 -7.30 24.49
C GLN A 532 -7.85 -7.36 25.77
N GLU A 533 -8.49 -7.88 26.82
CA GLU A 533 -7.76 -8.27 28.01
C GLU A 533 -6.63 -9.19 27.50
N PRO A 534 -5.37 -8.81 27.67
CA PRO A 534 -4.26 -9.61 27.22
C PRO A 534 -4.45 -11.02 27.80
N GLU A 535 -4.37 -12.05 26.95
CA GLU A 535 -4.53 -13.45 27.38
C GLU A 535 -3.58 -13.71 28.56
N PHE A 536 -4.17 -13.93 29.73
CA PHE A 536 -3.42 -14.22 30.94
C PHE A 536 -2.95 -15.66 30.87
N THR A 537 -1.67 -15.86 30.53
CA THR A 537 -1.05 -17.18 30.57
C THR A 537 -0.83 -17.54 32.04
N LEU A 538 -1.71 -18.43 32.55
CA LEU A 538 -1.56 -19.00 33.89
C LEU A 538 -0.20 -19.67 34.01
N GLN A 539 0.59 -19.25 35.00
CA GLN A 539 1.80 -19.97 35.36
C GLN A 539 1.42 -21.36 35.91
N PRO A 540 2.20 -22.39 35.63
CA PRO A 540 1.93 -23.71 36.18
C PRO A 540 1.95 -23.66 37.72
N LEU A 541 1.04 -24.44 38.34
CA LEU A 541 1.00 -24.56 39.79
C LEU A 541 2.37 -25.02 40.31
N ALA A 542 2.81 -24.45 41.42
CA ALA A 542 3.96 -24.95 42.18
C ALA A 542 3.66 -26.35 42.74
N GLU A 543 4.67 -27.00 43.27
CA GLU A 543 4.50 -28.32 43.93
C GLU A 543 3.44 -28.25 45.03
N GLU A 544 2.64 -29.30 45.14
CA GLU A 544 1.60 -29.41 46.18
C GLU A 544 2.25 -29.40 47.57
N ILE A 545 1.69 -28.61 48.48
CA ILE A 545 2.08 -28.52 49.86
C ILE A 545 0.91 -28.86 50.77
N ASP A 546 1.18 -29.45 51.93
CA ASP A 546 0.16 -29.69 52.95
C ASP A 546 -0.22 -28.40 53.71
N ILE A 547 -1.34 -28.43 54.43
CA ILE A 547 -1.84 -27.30 55.17
C ILE A 547 -0.89 -26.87 56.32
N ASP A 548 -0.14 -27.80 56.87
CA ASP A 548 0.84 -27.51 57.94
C ASP A 548 2.07 -26.78 57.39
N THR A 549 2.46 -27.09 56.16
CA THR A 549 3.51 -26.37 55.43
C THR A 549 3.07 -24.93 55.09
N PHE A 550 1.83 -24.77 54.57
CA PHE A 550 1.26 -23.45 54.34
C PHE A 550 1.10 -22.64 55.64
N GLY A 551 0.65 -23.31 56.72
CA GLY A 551 0.49 -22.70 58.05
C GLY A 551 1.77 -22.14 58.69
N LYS A 552 2.95 -22.52 58.16
CA LYS A 552 4.25 -21.91 58.56
C LYS A 552 4.47 -20.54 57.96
N THR A 553 3.66 -20.11 56.98
CA THR A 553 3.71 -18.74 56.40
C THR A 553 2.79 -17.82 57.22
N ASP A 554 3.35 -16.73 57.74
CA ASP A 554 2.57 -15.78 58.52
C ASP A 554 2.21 -14.58 57.63
N LEU A 555 0.98 -14.61 57.05
CA LEU A 555 0.44 -13.51 56.26
C LEU A 555 -0.37 -12.55 57.17
N ARG A 556 -0.09 -11.25 57.06
CA ARG A 556 -0.75 -10.22 57.90
C ARG A 556 -1.14 -9.00 57.11
N VAL A 557 -2.15 -8.29 57.62
CA VAL A 557 -2.51 -6.94 57.19
C VAL A 557 -1.53 -5.94 57.81
N ALA A 558 -0.85 -5.15 56.99
CA ALA A 558 0.03 -4.09 57.43
C ALA A 558 -0.34 -2.76 56.76
N LYS A 559 -0.12 -1.63 57.48
CA LYS A 559 -0.36 -0.28 56.94
C LYS A 559 0.96 0.37 56.57
N VAL A 560 1.05 0.98 55.42
CA VAL A 560 2.23 1.73 54.99
C VAL A 560 2.24 3.08 55.69
N LEU A 561 3.25 3.33 56.54
CA LEU A 561 3.44 4.58 57.25
C LEU A 561 4.27 5.57 56.43
N GLU A 562 5.40 5.06 55.87
CA GLU A 562 6.31 5.85 55.06
C GLU A 562 6.76 5.00 53.87
N CYS A 563 7.02 5.68 52.74
CA CYS A 563 7.56 5.04 51.53
C CYS A 563 8.56 6.00 50.87
N GLU A 564 9.72 5.47 50.48
CA GLU A 564 10.74 6.24 49.75
C GLU A 564 11.49 5.40 48.73
N LYS A 565 12.09 6.04 47.70
CA LYS A 565 12.92 5.38 46.70
C LYS A 565 14.28 5.02 47.29
N VAL A 566 14.78 3.80 47.03
CA VAL A 566 16.13 3.38 47.40
C VAL A 566 17.16 4.06 46.51
N LYS A 567 18.04 4.89 47.06
CA LYS A 567 19.01 5.76 46.33
C LYS A 567 19.91 5.03 45.33
N LYS A 568 20.14 3.72 45.48
CA LYS A 568 21.01 2.91 44.62
C LYS A 568 20.23 1.99 43.67
N SER A 569 18.92 2.15 43.53
CA SER A 569 18.10 1.31 42.67
C SER A 569 16.97 2.10 42.00
N LYS A 570 16.76 1.88 40.72
CA LYS A 570 15.60 2.40 39.96
C LYS A 570 14.34 1.54 40.16
N LYS A 571 14.47 0.35 40.76
CA LYS A 571 13.37 -0.62 40.87
C LYS A 571 12.81 -0.79 42.27
N LEU A 572 13.49 -0.27 43.31
CA LEU A 572 13.15 -0.56 44.71
C LEU A 572 12.52 0.62 45.43
N LEU A 573 11.42 0.33 46.16
CA LEU A 573 10.85 1.18 47.17
C LEU A 573 11.15 0.59 48.57
N LYS A 574 11.50 1.46 49.51
CA LYS A 574 11.62 1.15 50.94
C LYS A 574 10.34 1.62 51.65
N LEU A 575 9.68 0.72 52.36
CA LEU A 575 8.44 0.95 53.07
C LEU A 575 8.65 0.77 54.56
N GLN A 576 8.15 1.68 55.36
CA GLN A 576 7.96 1.51 56.80
C GLN A 576 6.51 1.13 57.04
N LEU A 577 6.30 0.00 57.69
CA LEU A 577 4.99 -0.61 57.88
C LEU A 577 4.62 -0.65 59.35
N ASP A 578 3.37 -0.30 59.64
CA ASP A 578 2.72 -0.70 60.89
C ASP A 578 2.11 -2.09 60.67
N ASP A 579 2.60 -3.07 61.40
CA ASP A 579 2.16 -4.48 61.35
C ASP A 579 1.42 -4.92 62.64
N GLY A 580 1.14 -3.96 63.53
CA GLY A 580 0.52 -4.21 64.82
C GLY A 580 1.45 -4.86 65.88
N MET A 581 2.77 -5.02 65.55
CA MET A 581 3.74 -5.69 66.43
C MET A 581 5.04 -4.90 66.60
N GLY A 582 4.99 -3.59 66.45
CA GLY A 582 6.13 -2.72 66.63
C GLY A 582 6.71 -2.09 65.37
N GLY A 583 6.12 -2.40 64.24
CA GLY A 583 6.50 -1.88 62.92
C GLY A 583 7.71 -2.57 62.30
N ARG A 584 7.82 -2.54 60.98
CA ARG A 584 8.96 -3.11 60.24
C ARG A 584 9.27 -2.40 58.96
N GLN A 585 10.50 -2.56 58.52
CA GLN A 585 10.96 -2.10 57.21
C GLN A 585 10.90 -3.22 56.20
N VAL A 586 10.33 -2.91 55.03
CA VAL A 586 10.29 -3.83 53.87
C VAL A 586 10.78 -3.12 52.63
N VAL A 587 11.50 -3.83 51.74
CA VAL A 587 11.97 -3.34 50.45
C VAL A 587 11.33 -4.17 49.38
N SER A 588 10.70 -3.52 48.36
CA SER A 588 10.00 -4.20 47.27
C SER A 588 10.36 -3.62 45.92
N GLY A 589 10.34 -4.48 44.91
CA GLY A 589 10.69 -4.19 43.50
C GLY A 589 9.62 -3.45 42.70
N ILE A 590 8.76 -2.65 43.31
CA ILE A 590 7.55 -2.08 42.70
C ILE A 590 7.70 -0.61 42.27
N ALA A 591 8.90 -0.02 42.35
CA ALA A 591 9.14 1.38 41.96
C ALA A 591 8.84 1.71 40.46
N PRO A 592 8.85 0.77 39.49
CA PRO A 592 8.40 1.04 38.13
C PRO A 592 6.90 1.36 38.04
N TRP A 593 6.08 0.80 38.93
CA TRP A 593 4.61 0.85 38.84
C TRP A 593 3.97 1.73 39.91
N TYR A 594 4.68 2.05 41.04
CA TYR A 594 4.15 2.82 42.14
C TYR A 594 5.08 3.97 42.53
N LYS A 595 4.50 5.12 42.76
CA LYS A 595 5.19 6.22 43.42
C LYS A 595 5.01 6.07 44.95
N PRO A 596 5.94 6.58 45.76
CA PRO A 596 5.80 6.53 47.23
C PRO A 596 4.46 7.02 47.76
N GLU A 597 3.96 8.12 47.21
CA GLU A 597 2.69 8.76 47.59
C GLU A 597 1.46 7.87 47.33
N ASP A 598 1.53 6.92 46.36
CA ASP A 598 0.41 6.05 46.03
C ASP A 598 0.18 4.96 47.10
N LEU A 599 1.21 4.67 47.90
CA LEU A 599 1.21 3.59 48.89
C LEU A 599 1.04 4.06 50.32
N ILE A 600 1.48 5.28 50.66
CA ILE A 600 1.38 5.81 52.01
C ILE A 600 -0.08 5.85 52.48
N GLY A 601 -0.31 5.29 53.67
CA GLY A 601 -1.64 5.20 54.29
C GLY A 601 -2.45 3.98 53.86
N LYS A 602 -2.06 3.27 52.80
CA LYS A 602 -2.75 2.07 52.30
C LYS A 602 -2.43 0.85 53.16
N LYS A 603 -3.41 -0.05 53.28
CA LYS A 603 -3.21 -1.40 53.85
C LYS A 603 -2.76 -2.36 52.77
N ILE A 604 -1.82 -3.24 53.11
CA ILE A 604 -1.22 -4.24 52.18
C ILE A 604 -1.14 -5.60 52.83
N VAL A 605 -0.99 -6.65 52.04
CA VAL A 605 -0.73 -8.00 52.54
C VAL A 605 0.78 -8.20 52.68
N LEU A 606 1.21 -8.58 53.89
CA LEU A 606 2.58 -8.74 54.29
C LEU A 606 2.88 -10.21 54.65
N VAL A 607 3.94 -10.80 54.10
CA VAL A 607 4.55 -12.01 54.60
C VAL A 607 5.50 -11.63 55.74
N ALA A 608 5.07 -11.90 56.96
CA ALA A 608 5.67 -11.28 58.18
C ALA A 608 6.85 -12.08 58.76
N ASN A 609 6.96 -13.39 58.47
CA ASN A 609 7.94 -14.26 59.08
C ASN A 609 9.09 -14.68 58.15
N LEU A 610 9.37 -13.88 57.14
CA LEU A 610 10.58 -14.09 56.29
C LEU A 610 11.84 -13.63 57.06
N LYS A 611 12.94 -14.39 56.87
CA LYS A 611 14.24 -13.98 57.37
C LYS A 611 14.66 -12.64 56.77
N PRO A 612 15.25 -11.73 57.58
CA PRO A 612 15.74 -10.45 57.06
C PRO A 612 16.74 -10.64 55.92
N ALA A 613 16.59 -9.86 54.85
CA ALA A 613 17.47 -9.87 53.66
C ALA A 613 17.91 -8.43 53.33
N LYS A 614 19.14 -8.27 52.79
CA LYS A 614 19.62 -6.97 52.32
C LYS A 614 19.45 -6.81 50.81
N LEU A 615 18.65 -5.84 50.37
CA LEU A 615 18.43 -5.47 48.99
C LEU A 615 19.06 -4.11 48.68
N CYS A 616 20.06 -4.04 47.82
CA CYS A 616 20.87 -2.85 47.52
C CYS A 616 21.39 -2.13 48.78
N GLY A 617 21.76 -2.89 49.84
CA GLY A 617 22.29 -2.37 51.11
C GLY A 617 21.25 -1.95 52.12
N VAL A 618 19.95 -2.07 51.81
CA VAL A 618 18.82 -1.76 52.70
C VAL A 618 18.21 -3.07 53.20
N GLU A 619 18.00 -3.20 54.51
CA GLU A 619 17.42 -4.40 55.09
C GLU A 619 15.91 -4.47 54.90
N SER A 620 15.42 -5.65 54.46
CA SER A 620 13.99 -5.97 54.31
C SER A 620 13.63 -7.10 55.28
N CYS A 621 12.68 -6.81 56.19
CA CYS A 621 12.20 -7.75 57.20
C CYS A 621 10.83 -8.34 56.88
N GLY A 622 10.61 -8.68 55.63
CA GLY A 622 9.38 -9.27 55.12
C GLY A 622 9.20 -9.01 53.62
N MET A 623 8.05 -9.39 53.08
CA MET A 623 7.70 -9.21 51.66
C MET A 623 6.25 -8.78 51.54
N ILE A 624 5.96 -7.81 50.67
CA ILE A 624 4.59 -7.45 50.33
C ILE A 624 4.09 -8.38 49.21
N CYS A 625 2.80 -8.75 49.26
CA CYS A 625 2.18 -9.53 48.19
C CYS A 625 1.75 -8.64 47.05
N ALA A 626 2.09 -9.06 45.85
CA ALA A 626 1.68 -8.43 44.60
C ALA A 626 1.38 -9.50 43.56
N ALA A 627 0.54 -9.16 42.59
CA ALA A 627 0.16 -10.04 41.47
C ALA A 627 0.71 -9.49 40.16
N ASP A 628 1.17 -10.38 39.27
CA ASP A 628 1.57 -10.06 37.91
C ASP A 628 0.32 -9.86 37.04
N MET A 629 0.33 -8.82 36.25
CA MET A 629 -0.71 -8.52 35.29
C MET A 629 -0.34 -9.07 33.88
N PRO A 630 -1.32 -9.36 33.01
CA PRO A 630 -1.06 -9.86 31.66
C PRO A 630 -0.15 -8.99 30.80
N ASN A 631 -0.13 -7.69 31.04
CA ASN A 631 0.70 -6.71 30.33
C ASN A 631 2.13 -6.56 30.91
N GLY A 632 2.51 -7.41 31.89
CA GLY A 632 3.80 -7.35 32.57
C GLY A 632 3.87 -6.33 33.71
N ASP A 633 2.77 -5.63 34.03
CA ASP A 633 2.69 -4.78 35.21
C ASP A 633 2.55 -5.60 36.49
N VAL A 634 2.87 -4.99 37.62
CA VAL A 634 2.71 -5.59 38.96
C VAL A 634 1.71 -4.79 39.76
N LYS A 635 0.70 -5.45 40.34
CA LYS A 635 -0.31 -4.85 41.21
C LYS A 635 -0.15 -5.34 42.65
N VAL A 636 0.04 -4.41 43.57
CA VAL A 636 0.05 -4.68 45.03
C VAL A 636 -1.34 -5.15 45.47
N ILE A 637 -1.39 -6.21 46.27
CA ILE A 637 -2.68 -6.70 46.83
C ILE A 637 -3.06 -5.85 48.03
N PHE A 638 -4.15 -5.10 47.86
CA PHE A 638 -4.74 -4.30 48.91
C PHE A 638 -5.90 -5.08 49.57
N PRO A 639 -5.81 -5.43 50.86
CA PRO A 639 -6.92 -6.05 51.57
C PRO A 639 -8.03 -5.01 51.85
N ASP A 640 -9.21 -5.49 52.26
CA ASP A 640 -10.33 -4.66 52.63
C ASP A 640 -9.91 -3.61 53.73
N GLU A 641 -10.30 -2.37 53.53
CA GLU A 641 -9.92 -1.25 54.44
C GLU A 641 -10.50 -1.40 55.86
N SER A 642 -11.53 -2.19 56.06
CA SER A 642 -12.12 -2.47 57.38
C SER A 642 -11.28 -3.41 58.23
N LEU A 643 -10.35 -4.17 57.63
CA LEU A 643 -9.52 -5.14 58.36
C LEU A 643 -8.53 -4.43 59.29
N PRO A 644 -8.46 -4.79 60.59
CA PRO A 644 -7.49 -4.19 61.52
C PRO A 644 -6.05 -4.52 61.12
N VAL A 645 -5.13 -3.56 61.37
CA VAL A 645 -3.69 -3.79 61.23
C VAL A 645 -3.25 -4.94 62.16
N GLY A 646 -2.39 -5.82 61.67
CA GLY A 646 -1.96 -7.02 62.38
C GLY A 646 -2.86 -8.23 62.21
N SER A 647 -4.03 -8.12 61.58
CA SER A 647 -4.92 -9.24 61.32
C SER A 647 -4.22 -10.34 60.53
N LYS A 648 -4.33 -11.59 61.01
CA LYS A 648 -3.77 -12.75 60.33
C LYS A 648 -4.67 -13.15 59.13
N ILE A 649 -4.05 -13.33 57.97
CA ILE A 649 -4.67 -13.88 56.77
C ILE A 649 -4.45 -15.41 56.77
N ARG A 650 -5.51 -16.17 56.51
CA ARG A 650 -5.51 -17.65 56.58
C ARG A 650 -5.92 -18.21 55.23
#